data_1cdf196432ea285ec82edf5341a67cef
#
_entry.id   1cdf196432ea285ec82edf5341a67cef
#
_cell.length_a   1.000
_cell.length_b   1.000
_cell.length_c   1.000
_cell.angle_alpha   90.00
_cell.angle_beta   90.00
_cell.angle_gamma   90.00
#
_symmetry.space_group_name_H-M   'P 1'
#
loop_
_entity.id
_entity.type
_entity.pdbx_description
1 polymer ?
#
loop_
_entity_poly.entity_id
_entity_poly.type
_entity_poly.pdbx_seq_one_letter_code
_entity_poly.pdbx_strand_id
1 'polypeptide(L)'
;MTAATVHRVGEEAAVHRALGLTDDEYESIHRILGRAPNHLELAMYSVMWSEHCSYKSSRIHLRRLPTEAPWVLVGPGEGAGVVDVGDGIAAAIRIESHNHPSAIEPYQGAATGVGGILRDIFSMGARPIAVMDPLRFGPLDDARSRWIAEGVVSGISGYGNSVGVPTVGGETVFDETYAENPLVNVLCLGVLPTERLVLARASGVGNLTVLLGSSTGRDGIGGASVLASAGFSNDEADAAKRPSVQVGDPFEEKRLIEACVSLLDAGLAVGVQDLGAAGITGATSETAAKGGAGMDVYVAAIPQREPGMEPFEVMTSESQERMLAIVKPEHLDEVLAICERWEVRATVIGTVTGTGRLRVLDRFDGEVLADMPAQSLDEEAPRYDRPRVAPADLVARRAASADRLPAPVDAGADLLRMLVDTTWVSSQYDHQLFLNTVEGPGGDAAVLRLKHPTTGVDTGRGLALTTDGNHRWCAVDPRVGTAMIVAEAALNLACVGARPVALVNCLNLGNPEHPEVMWQLSEIIDGMGDACRDLHVPVVGGNVSLYNESRGRDIDPTPIVGLLGVVDRLARRPPGVRLQDGGALFVAGPPSTELAGSRWAWEQGHRGGSLVDVDLDVHAAVCDLVRALVAEDLLQGVHDVSDGGVALALAEAAVRAGVGFVVDSVDGHGALFSEGASRVLLCVAPDLVAEVDGRAAEAGVELRRIGEAGGDRMVVDGLVDVSVADAVAAWRDRIPAALGAGTAQ
;
A
#
# COMPACT_ATOMS: atom_id res chain seq x y z
N MET A 1 -10.30 -13.29 -27.82
CA MET A 1 -11.26 -13.31 -28.96
C MET A 1 -10.70 -12.43 -30.05
N THR A 2 -10.40 -12.96 -31.21
CA THR A 2 -9.81 -12.18 -32.32
C THR A 2 -10.83 -11.19 -32.91
N ALA A 3 -10.38 -10.00 -33.31
CA ALA A 3 -11.14 -8.89 -33.89
C ALA A 3 -12.09 -9.27 -35.08
N ALA A 4 -12.01 -10.48 -35.59
CA ALA A 4 -12.81 -10.99 -36.70
C ALA A 4 -14.24 -11.42 -36.34
N THR A 5 -14.66 -11.38 -35.07
CA THR A 5 -15.97 -11.92 -34.63
C THR A 5 -17.01 -10.86 -34.33
N VAL A 6 -16.70 -9.56 -34.45
CA VAL A 6 -17.59 -8.45 -34.01
C VAL A 6 -18.37 -7.78 -35.15
N HIS A 7 -18.30 -8.25 -36.37
CA HIS A 7 -19.10 -7.68 -37.47
C HIS A 7 -20.31 -8.54 -37.86
N ARG A 8 -21.40 -8.42 -37.08
CA ARG A 8 -22.76 -8.71 -37.59
C ARG A 8 -23.76 -7.69 -37.04
N VAL A 9 -24.42 -7.00 -37.95
CA VAL A 9 -25.46 -6.02 -37.72
C VAL A 9 -26.63 -6.69 -36.97
N GLY A 10 -26.91 -6.22 -35.76
CA GLY A 10 -27.91 -6.75 -34.80
C GLY A 10 -27.42 -6.81 -33.36
N GLU A 11 -26.11 -6.59 -33.11
CA GLU A 11 -25.44 -6.78 -31.83
C GLU A 11 -24.92 -5.50 -31.14
N GLU A 12 -25.29 -4.30 -31.62
CA GLU A 12 -24.86 -3.04 -30.99
C GLU A 12 -25.30 -2.91 -29.51
N ALA A 13 -26.45 -3.52 -29.17
CA ALA A 13 -26.90 -3.58 -27.77
C ALA A 13 -26.08 -4.49 -26.85
N ALA A 14 -25.14 -5.28 -27.38
CA ALA A 14 -24.29 -6.19 -26.62
C ALA A 14 -22.84 -5.70 -26.44
N VAL A 15 -22.39 -4.74 -27.24
CA VAL A 15 -20.97 -4.28 -27.25
C VAL A 15 -20.60 -3.62 -25.91
N HIS A 16 -21.43 -2.75 -25.37
CA HIS A 16 -21.15 -2.08 -24.10
C HIS A 16 -21.08 -3.09 -22.92
N ARG A 17 -21.93 -4.13 -22.92
CA ARG A 17 -21.89 -5.18 -21.89
C ARG A 17 -20.63 -6.04 -22.01
N ALA A 18 -20.18 -6.32 -23.25
CA ALA A 18 -18.92 -7.03 -23.50
C ALA A 18 -17.70 -6.22 -23.04
N LEU A 19 -17.80 -4.90 -22.98
CA LEU A 19 -16.82 -3.99 -22.44
C LEU A 19 -16.96 -3.75 -20.91
N GLY A 20 -17.92 -4.38 -20.23
CA GLY A 20 -18.13 -4.24 -18.78
C GLY A 20 -18.99 -3.05 -18.35
N LEU A 21 -19.63 -2.34 -19.27
CA LEU A 21 -20.58 -1.27 -18.96
C LEU A 21 -21.99 -1.83 -18.74
N THR A 22 -22.70 -1.28 -17.76
CA THR A 22 -24.14 -1.58 -17.54
C THR A 22 -25.00 -0.84 -18.56
N ASP A 23 -26.27 -1.27 -18.68
CA ASP A 23 -27.25 -0.59 -19.56
C ASP A 23 -27.48 0.87 -19.12
N ASP A 24 -27.55 1.12 -17.82
CA ASP A 24 -27.75 2.46 -17.26
C ASP A 24 -26.53 3.37 -17.53
N GLU A 25 -25.32 2.81 -17.46
CA GLU A 25 -24.08 3.52 -17.82
C GLU A 25 -24.08 3.86 -19.32
N TYR A 26 -24.46 2.92 -20.17
CA TYR A 26 -24.57 3.16 -21.62
C TYR A 26 -25.59 4.26 -21.96
N GLU A 27 -26.78 4.24 -21.33
CA GLU A 27 -27.77 5.30 -21.49
C GLU A 27 -27.25 6.65 -20.99
N SER A 28 -26.48 6.67 -19.93
CA SER A 28 -25.86 7.88 -19.42
C SER A 28 -24.81 8.44 -20.39
N ILE A 29 -23.96 7.60 -20.99
CA ILE A 29 -22.99 7.97 -22.02
C ILE A 29 -23.73 8.56 -23.24
N HIS A 30 -24.80 7.90 -23.69
CA HIS A 30 -25.61 8.38 -24.80
C HIS A 30 -26.20 9.79 -24.53
N ARG A 31 -26.62 10.02 -23.30
CA ARG A 31 -27.17 11.33 -22.86
C ARG A 31 -26.08 12.40 -22.81
N ILE A 32 -24.91 12.07 -22.28
CA ILE A 32 -23.74 12.98 -22.22
C ILE A 32 -23.28 13.40 -23.61
N LEU A 33 -23.17 12.45 -24.53
CA LEU A 33 -22.72 12.71 -25.89
C LEU A 33 -23.81 13.35 -26.79
N GLY A 34 -25.11 13.20 -26.44
CA GLY A 34 -26.23 13.61 -27.26
C GLY A 34 -26.38 12.78 -28.55
N ARG A 35 -25.69 11.67 -28.66
CA ARG A 35 -25.68 10.74 -29.78
C ARG A 35 -25.22 9.36 -29.32
N ALA A 36 -25.40 8.35 -30.16
CA ALA A 36 -24.80 7.03 -29.90
C ALA A 36 -23.25 7.14 -29.86
N PRO A 37 -22.61 6.55 -28.82
CA PRO A 37 -21.15 6.47 -28.77
C PRO A 37 -20.63 5.50 -29.85
N ASN A 38 -19.47 5.79 -30.39
CA ASN A 38 -18.76 4.84 -31.25
C ASN A 38 -17.94 3.84 -30.41
N HIS A 39 -17.31 2.86 -31.08
CA HIS A 39 -16.54 1.81 -30.39
C HIS A 39 -15.35 2.36 -29.57
N LEU A 40 -14.61 3.35 -30.10
CA LEU A 40 -13.50 3.98 -29.39
C LEU A 40 -14.00 4.70 -28.12
N GLU A 41 -15.05 5.47 -28.23
CA GLU A 41 -15.65 6.18 -27.08
C GLU A 41 -16.15 5.21 -26.02
N LEU A 42 -16.83 4.12 -26.43
CA LEU A 42 -17.26 3.07 -25.48
C LEU A 42 -16.08 2.41 -24.78
N ALA A 43 -15.00 2.10 -25.49
CA ALA A 43 -13.79 1.53 -24.91
C ALA A 43 -13.16 2.50 -23.87
N MET A 44 -13.08 3.79 -24.20
CA MET A 44 -12.54 4.81 -23.30
C MET A 44 -13.41 4.99 -22.05
N TYR A 45 -14.74 5.08 -22.20
CA TYR A 45 -15.64 5.11 -21.04
C TYR A 45 -15.58 3.83 -20.21
N SER A 46 -15.47 2.66 -20.83
CA SER A 46 -15.40 1.38 -20.13
C SER A 46 -14.24 1.31 -19.16
N VAL A 47 -13.04 1.71 -19.59
CA VAL A 47 -11.86 1.70 -18.69
C VAL A 47 -11.95 2.79 -17.63
N MET A 48 -12.39 4.01 -17.97
CA MET A 48 -12.50 5.13 -17.03
C MET A 48 -13.63 4.95 -16.01
N TRP A 49 -14.73 4.31 -16.40
CA TRP A 49 -15.87 4.02 -15.52
C TRP A 49 -15.80 2.64 -14.88
N SER A 50 -14.67 1.93 -15.02
CA SER A 50 -14.38 0.71 -14.26
C SER A 50 -14.38 1.00 -12.75
N GLU A 51 -14.59 0.00 -11.93
CA GLU A 51 -14.50 0.15 -10.46
C GLU A 51 -13.10 0.65 -10.04
N HIS A 52 -12.07 0.15 -10.71
CA HIS A 52 -10.67 0.47 -10.43
C HIS A 52 -10.36 1.96 -10.68
N CYS A 53 -10.77 2.55 -11.83
CA CYS A 53 -10.45 3.94 -12.16
C CYS A 53 -11.38 4.94 -11.48
N SER A 54 -12.69 4.65 -11.42
CA SER A 54 -13.70 5.62 -10.96
C SER A 54 -14.00 5.55 -9.47
N TYR A 55 -13.63 4.44 -8.80
CA TYR A 55 -14.01 4.19 -7.41
C TYR A 55 -15.52 4.29 -7.19
N LYS A 56 -16.33 3.87 -8.19
CA LYS A 56 -17.76 4.14 -8.25
C LYS A 56 -18.55 3.60 -7.06
N SER A 57 -18.10 2.51 -6.41
CA SER A 57 -18.72 1.92 -5.23
C SER A 57 -18.17 2.45 -3.90
N SER A 58 -16.97 2.99 -3.88
CA SER A 58 -16.26 3.36 -2.62
C SER A 58 -16.15 4.87 -2.39
N ARG A 59 -16.14 5.69 -3.44
CA ARG A 59 -15.88 7.15 -3.37
C ARG A 59 -16.80 7.90 -2.40
N ILE A 60 -18.05 7.48 -2.24
CA ILE A 60 -18.99 8.09 -1.29
C ILE A 60 -18.59 7.84 0.17
N HIS A 61 -17.95 6.71 0.44
CA HIS A 61 -17.47 6.33 1.77
C HIS A 61 -16.15 7.03 2.12
N LEU A 62 -15.20 7.07 1.18
CA LEU A 62 -13.87 7.65 1.36
C LEU A 62 -13.92 9.13 1.79
N ARG A 63 -14.95 9.88 1.40
CA ARG A 63 -15.16 11.29 1.79
C ARG A 63 -15.36 11.52 3.29
N ARG A 64 -15.55 10.47 4.09
CA ARG A 64 -15.71 10.57 5.55
C ARG A 64 -14.38 10.61 6.29
N LEU A 65 -13.29 10.28 5.62
CA LEU A 65 -11.94 10.30 6.19
C LEU A 65 -11.46 11.75 6.43
N PRO A 66 -10.72 12.02 7.51
CA PRO A 66 -10.11 13.32 7.75
C PRO A 66 -8.89 13.51 6.83
N THR A 67 -8.89 14.56 6.01
CA THR A 67 -7.86 14.77 4.99
C THR A 67 -7.06 16.05 5.18
N GLU A 68 -7.41 16.88 6.16
CA GLU A 68 -6.86 18.20 6.34
C GLU A 68 -5.96 18.28 7.58
N ALA A 69 -4.80 18.89 7.42
CA ALA A 69 -3.91 19.35 8.50
C ALA A 69 -3.06 20.52 7.99
N PRO A 70 -2.51 21.38 8.89
CA PRO A 70 -1.73 22.55 8.46
C PRO A 70 -0.50 22.23 7.61
N TRP A 71 0.03 21.02 7.71
CA TRP A 71 1.20 20.56 6.96
C TRP A 71 0.84 19.75 5.71
N VAL A 72 -0.43 19.51 5.41
CA VAL A 72 -0.85 18.83 4.17
C VAL A 72 -0.81 19.83 3.03
N LEU A 73 0.04 19.58 2.04
CA LEU A 73 0.18 20.38 0.83
C LEU A 73 -0.73 19.85 -0.30
N VAL A 74 -0.86 18.53 -0.40
CA VAL A 74 -1.74 17.86 -1.35
C VAL A 74 -2.43 16.70 -0.64
N GLY A 75 -3.75 16.70 -0.66
CA GLY A 75 -4.60 15.61 -0.17
C GLY A 75 -4.98 14.61 -1.27
N PRO A 76 -6.01 13.77 -1.03
CA PRO A 76 -6.48 12.77 -1.98
C PRO A 76 -6.98 13.39 -3.30
N GLY A 77 -6.71 12.71 -4.44
CA GLY A 77 -7.18 13.10 -5.78
C GLY A 77 -6.08 13.48 -6.76
N GLU A 78 -4.83 13.56 -6.31
CA GLU A 78 -3.64 13.67 -7.16
C GLU A 78 -2.83 12.37 -7.17
N GLY A 79 -1.72 12.32 -7.90
CA GLY A 79 -0.84 11.14 -8.00
C GLY A 79 -0.37 10.63 -6.65
N ALA A 80 -0.04 11.53 -5.71
CA ALA A 80 0.32 11.17 -4.33
C ALA A 80 -0.13 12.24 -3.34
N GLY A 81 -0.30 11.86 -2.06
CA GLY A 81 -0.40 12.81 -0.97
C GLY A 81 0.95 13.47 -0.69
N VAL A 82 0.95 14.77 -0.41
CA VAL A 82 2.19 15.52 -0.14
C VAL A 82 2.07 16.30 1.15
N VAL A 83 3.06 16.15 2.02
CA VAL A 83 3.11 16.84 3.32
C VAL A 83 4.42 17.59 3.50
N ASP A 84 4.33 18.75 4.15
CA ASP A 84 5.51 19.52 4.59
C ASP A 84 6.17 18.82 5.78
N VAL A 85 7.43 18.45 5.64
CA VAL A 85 8.22 17.83 6.71
C VAL A 85 9.24 18.79 7.31
N GLY A 86 9.19 20.07 6.95
CA GLY A 86 10.06 21.15 7.44
C GLY A 86 11.31 21.34 6.58
N ASP A 87 12.07 22.40 6.89
CA ASP A 87 13.32 22.76 6.19
C ASP A 87 13.16 23.03 4.68
N GLY A 88 11.96 23.39 4.22
CA GLY A 88 11.64 23.58 2.79
C GLY A 88 11.54 22.24 2.03
N ILE A 89 11.40 21.14 2.74
CA ILE A 89 11.28 19.79 2.18
C ILE A 89 9.84 19.29 2.33
N ALA A 90 9.29 18.75 1.26
CA ALA A 90 8.03 18.02 1.28
C ALA A 90 8.28 16.51 1.03
N ALA A 91 7.41 15.70 1.61
CA ALA A 91 7.37 14.26 1.40
C ALA A 91 6.10 13.87 0.65
N ALA A 92 6.27 13.15 -0.46
CA ALA A 92 5.18 12.56 -1.23
C ALA A 92 5.04 11.07 -0.86
N ILE A 93 3.82 10.63 -0.58
CA ILE A 93 3.54 9.26 -0.17
C ILE A 93 2.29 8.72 -0.86
N ARG A 94 2.38 7.48 -1.33
CA ARG A 94 1.27 6.74 -1.94
C ARG A 94 1.37 5.26 -1.62
N ILE A 95 0.23 4.56 -1.61
CA ILE A 95 0.12 3.10 -1.57
C ILE A 95 -0.91 2.65 -2.61
N GLU A 96 -0.61 1.56 -3.32
CA GLU A 96 -1.49 0.95 -4.30
C GLU A 96 -1.50 -0.57 -4.21
N SER A 97 -2.54 -1.19 -4.77
CA SER A 97 -2.68 -2.64 -4.89
C SER A 97 -2.39 -3.11 -6.31
N HIS A 98 -1.68 -4.23 -6.42
CA HIS A 98 -1.44 -4.95 -7.66
C HIS A 98 -1.80 -6.44 -7.52
N ASN A 99 -2.93 -6.72 -6.85
CA ASN A 99 -3.35 -8.06 -6.41
C ASN A 99 -3.67 -8.98 -7.60
N HIS A 100 -4.65 -8.61 -8.43
CA HIS A 100 -5.15 -9.45 -9.52
C HIS A 100 -4.09 -9.75 -10.58
N PRO A 101 -3.28 -8.78 -11.05
CA PRO A 101 -2.18 -9.08 -11.96
C PRO A 101 -1.18 -10.07 -11.36
N SER A 102 -0.89 -9.94 -10.06
CA SER A 102 0.05 -10.83 -9.36
C SER A 102 -0.48 -12.24 -9.14
N ALA A 103 -1.80 -12.42 -9.08
CA ALA A 103 -2.42 -13.76 -9.03
C ALA A 103 -2.27 -14.52 -10.36
N ILE A 104 -2.23 -13.79 -11.49
CA ILE A 104 -2.15 -14.35 -12.85
C ILE A 104 -0.69 -14.54 -13.30
N GLU A 105 0.14 -13.52 -13.11
CA GLU A 105 1.55 -13.49 -13.51
C GLU A 105 2.37 -12.83 -12.37
N PRO A 106 2.75 -13.59 -11.35
CA PRO A 106 3.28 -13.04 -10.10
C PRO A 106 4.47 -12.12 -10.26
N TYR A 107 5.44 -12.49 -11.12
CA TYR A 107 6.63 -11.66 -11.34
C TYR A 107 6.27 -10.32 -11.96
N GLN A 108 5.58 -10.32 -13.10
CA GLN A 108 5.26 -9.09 -13.82
C GLN A 108 4.20 -8.26 -13.09
N GLY A 109 3.21 -8.91 -12.45
CA GLY A 109 2.22 -8.22 -11.65
C GLY A 109 2.84 -7.44 -10.49
N ALA A 110 3.77 -8.03 -9.77
CA ALA A 110 4.46 -7.36 -8.66
C ALA A 110 5.48 -6.31 -9.14
N ALA A 111 6.24 -6.62 -10.20
CA ALA A 111 7.20 -5.70 -10.80
C ALA A 111 6.54 -4.40 -11.26
N THR A 112 5.39 -4.51 -11.96
CA THR A 112 4.65 -3.34 -12.45
C THR A 112 3.93 -2.60 -11.32
N GLY A 113 3.60 -3.25 -10.22
CA GLY A 113 3.16 -2.58 -8.98
C GLY A 113 4.21 -1.62 -8.44
N VAL A 114 5.49 -2.06 -8.39
CA VAL A 114 6.61 -1.19 -8.00
C VAL A 114 6.77 -0.05 -9.01
N GLY A 115 6.77 -0.33 -10.31
CA GLY A 115 6.91 0.71 -11.36
C GLY A 115 5.81 1.77 -11.30
N GLY A 116 4.55 1.36 -11.17
CA GLY A 116 3.40 2.27 -11.09
C GLY A 116 3.49 3.23 -9.92
N ILE A 117 3.77 2.71 -8.73
CA ILE A 117 3.87 3.55 -7.53
C ILE A 117 5.04 4.54 -7.58
N LEU A 118 6.15 4.18 -8.22
CA LEU A 118 7.28 5.10 -8.43
C LEU A 118 6.86 6.27 -9.33
N ARG A 119 6.13 5.98 -10.43
CA ARG A 119 5.63 7.01 -11.37
C ARG A 119 4.70 8.01 -10.69
N ASP A 120 3.79 7.55 -9.85
CA ASP A 120 2.94 8.42 -9.04
C ASP A 120 3.76 9.42 -8.21
N ILE A 121 4.82 8.95 -7.55
CA ILE A 121 5.67 9.77 -6.70
C ILE A 121 6.44 10.81 -7.51
N PHE A 122 7.10 10.43 -8.61
CA PHE A 122 7.87 11.43 -9.34
C PHE A 122 7.02 12.30 -10.27
N SER A 123 5.76 11.95 -10.55
CA SER A 123 4.78 12.83 -11.19
C SER A 123 4.53 14.10 -10.37
N MET A 124 4.64 13.99 -9.04
CA MET A 124 4.49 15.11 -8.10
C MET A 124 5.75 15.98 -7.97
N GLY A 125 6.83 15.65 -8.67
CA GLY A 125 8.14 16.31 -8.53
C GLY A 125 9.01 15.71 -7.44
N ALA A 126 8.58 14.64 -6.78
CA ALA A 126 9.35 13.99 -5.73
C ALA A 126 10.31 12.94 -6.30
N ARG A 127 11.52 12.85 -5.74
CA ARG A 127 12.41 11.72 -6.00
C ARG A 127 12.01 10.56 -5.10
N PRO A 128 11.66 9.38 -5.65
CA PRO A 128 11.43 8.19 -4.84
C PRO A 128 12.70 7.82 -4.04
N ILE A 129 12.53 7.58 -2.73
CA ILE A 129 13.65 7.26 -1.82
C ILE A 129 13.45 5.98 -1.02
N ALA A 130 12.23 5.45 -0.97
CA ALA A 130 11.93 4.20 -0.29
C ALA A 130 10.64 3.56 -0.83
N VAL A 131 10.64 2.23 -0.82
CA VAL A 131 9.46 1.38 -1.09
C VAL A 131 9.22 0.49 0.12
N MET A 132 7.96 0.17 0.41
CA MET A 132 7.54 -0.89 1.33
C MET A 132 6.47 -1.76 0.68
N ASP A 133 6.55 -3.07 0.90
CA ASP A 133 5.67 -4.05 0.27
C ASP A 133 4.92 -4.87 1.33
N PRO A 134 3.74 -4.44 1.79
CA PRO A 134 2.89 -5.28 2.63
C PRO A 134 2.24 -6.38 1.78
N LEU A 135 2.67 -7.62 2.01
CA LEU A 135 2.33 -8.79 1.22
C LEU A 135 1.45 -9.77 2.00
N ARG A 136 0.47 -10.36 1.32
CA ARG A 136 -0.40 -11.40 1.87
C ARG A 136 -0.47 -12.56 0.88
N PHE A 137 -0.20 -13.77 1.36
CA PHE A 137 -0.19 -14.98 0.55
C PHE A 137 -1.02 -16.09 1.20
N GLY A 138 -1.45 -17.06 0.40
CA GLY A 138 -2.01 -18.30 0.91
C GLY A 138 -0.98 -19.13 1.69
N PRO A 139 -1.42 -20.26 2.30
CA PRO A 139 -0.55 -21.10 3.11
C PRO A 139 0.67 -21.62 2.35
N LEU A 140 1.81 -21.70 3.04
CA LEU A 140 3.09 -22.16 2.45
C LEU A 140 3.11 -23.66 2.12
N ASP A 141 2.18 -24.46 2.58
CA ASP A 141 2.03 -25.88 2.21
C ASP A 141 1.27 -26.06 0.88
N ASP A 142 0.59 -25.02 0.38
CA ASP A 142 -0.04 -24.99 -0.94
C ASP A 142 0.98 -24.64 -2.05
N ALA A 143 1.01 -25.45 -3.11
CA ALA A 143 1.97 -25.28 -4.20
C ALA A 143 1.75 -24.00 -5.01
N ARG A 144 0.48 -23.59 -5.21
CA ARG A 144 0.15 -22.36 -5.93
C ARG A 144 0.58 -21.14 -5.12
N SER A 145 0.29 -21.15 -3.81
CA SER A 145 0.68 -20.04 -2.90
C SER A 145 2.20 -19.85 -2.86
N ARG A 146 2.98 -20.96 -2.86
CA ARG A 146 4.45 -20.87 -2.96
C ARG A 146 4.90 -20.25 -4.27
N TRP A 147 4.37 -20.72 -5.40
CA TRP A 147 4.70 -20.19 -6.73
C TRP A 147 4.38 -18.69 -6.83
N ILE A 148 3.24 -18.27 -6.28
CA ILE A 148 2.87 -16.85 -6.23
C ILE A 148 3.86 -16.08 -5.38
N ALA A 149 4.16 -16.52 -4.15
CA ALA A 149 5.05 -15.82 -3.23
C ALA A 149 6.47 -15.67 -3.80
N GLU A 150 7.04 -16.74 -4.39
CA GLU A 150 8.35 -16.69 -5.06
C GLU A 150 8.36 -15.71 -6.24
N GLY A 151 7.33 -15.75 -7.07
CA GLY A 151 7.21 -14.88 -8.24
C GLY A 151 7.05 -13.41 -7.84
N VAL A 152 6.18 -13.12 -6.86
CA VAL A 152 5.95 -11.74 -6.34
C VAL A 152 7.23 -11.17 -5.75
N VAL A 153 7.88 -11.87 -4.82
CA VAL A 153 9.12 -11.40 -4.18
C VAL A 153 10.23 -11.21 -5.22
N SER A 154 10.33 -12.10 -6.21
CA SER A 154 11.29 -11.97 -7.32
C SER A 154 10.98 -10.75 -8.20
N GLY A 155 9.70 -10.46 -8.48
CA GLY A 155 9.27 -9.30 -9.26
C GLY A 155 9.61 -7.97 -8.57
N ILE A 156 9.30 -7.87 -7.27
CA ILE A 156 9.62 -6.70 -6.45
C ILE A 156 11.15 -6.49 -6.41
N SER A 157 11.93 -7.54 -6.10
CA SER A 157 13.37 -7.41 -6.03
C SER A 157 13.99 -7.08 -7.39
N GLY A 158 13.54 -7.74 -8.44
CA GLY A 158 14.01 -7.52 -9.81
C GLY A 158 13.79 -6.08 -10.27
N TYR A 159 12.62 -5.51 -9.98
CA TYR A 159 12.31 -4.14 -10.36
C TYR A 159 12.97 -3.12 -9.43
N GLY A 160 12.73 -3.21 -8.12
CA GLY A 160 13.22 -2.25 -7.13
C GLY A 160 14.75 -2.13 -7.10
N ASN A 161 15.46 -3.29 -7.10
CA ASN A 161 16.92 -3.30 -7.11
C ASN A 161 17.49 -2.71 -8.41
N SER A 162 16.85 -2.99 -9.56
CA SER A 162 17.32 -2.50 -10.86
C SER A 162 17.06 -1.00 -11.05
N VAL A 163 15.89 -0.51 -10.63
CA VAL A 163 15.57 0.93 -10.69
C VAL A 163 16.39 1.72 -9.66
N GLY A 164 16.89 1.07 -8.65
CA GLY A 164 17.76 1.65 -7.64
C GLY A 164 17.02 2.48 -6.58
N VAL A 165 15.85 2.00 -6.13
CA VAL A 165 15.10 2.54 -4.99
C VAL A 165 15.04 1.47 -3.91
N PRO A 166 15.45 1.77 -2.65
CA PRO A 166 15.52 0.75 -1.60
C PRO A 166 14.12 0.30 -1.15
N THR A 167 13.95 -1.01 -0.98
CA THR A 167 12.78 -1.58 -0.32
C THR A 167 13.09 -1.75 1.17
N VAL A 168 12.53 -0.88 2.01
CA VAL A 168 12.97 -0.71 3.41
C VAL A 168 12.11 -1.44 4.43
N GLY A 169 11.03 -2.08 4.00
CA GLY A 169 10.13 -2.79 4.90
C GLY A 169 8.92 -3.35 4.16
N GLY A 170 7.87 -3.60 4.92
CA GLY A 170 6.66 -4.28 4.52
C GLY A 170 6.48 -5.56 5.35
N GLU A 171 5.26 -5.86 5.73
CA GLU A 171 4.95 -7.09 6.44
C GLU A 171 4.58 -8.21 5.45
N THR A 172 4.79 -9.45 5.85
CA THR A 172 4.42 -10.62 5.05
C THR A 172 3.60 -11.58 5.90
N VAL A 173 2.37 -11.85 5.47
CA VAL A 173 1.42 -12.70 6.18
C VAL A 173 0.99 -13.87 5.29
N PHE A 174 0.80 -15.03 5.90
CA PHE A 174 0.31 -16.24 5.24
C PHE A 174 -0.99 -16.68 5.89
N ASP A 175 -2.08 -16.71 5.12
CA ASP A 175 -3.39 -17.15 5.60
C ASP A 175 -4.21 -17.76 4.47
N GLU A 176 -5.09 -18.70 4.82
CA GLU A 176 -5.98 -19.42 3.88
C GLU A 176 -6.89 -18.48 3.07
N THR A 177 -7.25 -17.33 3.63
CA THR A 177 -8.11 -16.34 2.96
C THR A 177 -7.47 -15.80 1.67
N TYR A 178 -6.15 -15.90 1.51
CA TYR A 178 -5.39 -15.39 0.35
C TYR A 178 -4.89 -16.49 -0.60
N ALA A 179 -5.39 -17.74 -0.50
CA ALA A 179 -4.83 -18.90 -1.19
C ALA A 179 -4.75 -18.76 -2.72
N GLU A 180 -5.72 -18.11 -3.37
CA GLU A 180 -5.75 -17.90 -4.82
C GLU A 180 -5.65 -16.44 -5.23
N ASN A 181 -5.89 -15.53 -4.28
CA ASN A 181 -5.84 -14.09 -4.49
C ASN A 181 -4.87 -13.44 -3.50
N PRO A 182 -3.57 -13.35 -3.83
CA PRO A 182 -2.61 -12.68 -2.98
C PRO A 182 -2.94 -11.18 -2.88
N LEU A 183 -2.54 -10.55 -1.78
CA LEU A 183 -2.50 -9.10 -1.71
C LEU A 183 -1.06 -8.65 -1.91
N VAL A 184 -0.85 -7.91 -2.96
CA VAL A 184 0.43 -7.30 -3.33
C VAL A 184 0.21 -5.80 -3.34
N ASN A 185 0.49 -5.18 -2.19
CA ASN A 185 0.37 -3.74 -2.05
C ASN A 185 1.77 -3.14 -2.01
N VAL A 186 1.94 -2.00 -2.62
CA VAL A 186 3.23 -1.30 -2.71
C VAL A 186 3.04 0.14 -2.24
N LEU A 187 3.83 0.54 -1.26
CA LEU A 187 3.92 1.91 -0.77
C LEU A 187 5.23 2.53 -1.25
N CYS A 188 5.19 3.77 -1.70
CA CYS A 188 6.39 4.53 -2.03
C CYS A 188 6.41 5.88 -1.32
N LEU A 189 7.60 6.24 -0.86
CA LEU A 189 7.94 7.55 -0.31
C LEU A 189 8.93 8.25 -1.22
N GLY A 190 8.66 9.51 -1.53
CA GLY A 190 9.60 10.40 -2.19
C GLY A 190 9.78 11.73 -1.46
N VAL A 191 10.83 12.46 -1.80
CA VAL A 191 11.09 13.80 -1.25
C VAL A 191 11.34 14.80 -2.37
N LEU A 192 10.91 16.04 -2.12
CA LEU A 192 11.07 17.15 -3.05
C LEU A 192 11.31 18.46 -2.28
N PRO A 193 11.99 19.45 -2.88
CA PRO A 193 11.87 20.83 -2.43
C PRO A 193 10.42 21.30 -2.57
N THR A 194 9.86 21.97 -1.58
CA THR A 194 8.44 22.35 -1.58
C THR A 194 8.06 23.18 -2.81
N GLU A 195 8.96 24.01 -3.30
CA GLU A 195 8.75 24.84 -4.51
C GLU A 195 8.72 24.05 -5.83
N ARG A 196 9.18 22.78 -5.84
CA ARG A 196 9.16 21.91 -7.03
C ARG A 196 7.85 21.14 -7.19
N LEU A 197 6.92 21.26 -6.26
CA LEU A 197 5.64 20.56 -6.32
C LEU A 197 4.88 20.90 -7.61
N VAL A 198 4.55 19.87 -8.39
CA VAL A 198 3.77 19.98 -9.63
C VAL A 198 2.54 19.09 -9.53
N LEU A 199 1.41 19.60 -10.02
CA LEU A 199 0.14 18.86 -10.05
C LEU A 199 -0.18 18.37 -11.46
N ALA A 200 -0.96 17.31 -11.56
CA ALA A 200 -1.39 16.71 -12.81
C ALA A 200 -2.50 17.53 -13.50
N ARG A 201 -2.16 18.71 -14.02
CA ARG A 201 -3.14 19.64 -14.63
C ARG A 201 -2.70 20.09 -16.01
N ALA A 202 -3.59 19.97 -17.02
CA ALA A 202 -3.42 20.60 -18.30
C ALA A 202 -3.83 22.08 -18.20
N SER A 203 -2.88 22.98 -18.28
CA SER A 203 -3.13 24.43 -18.26
C SER A 203 -2.41 25.11 -19.43
N GLY A 204 -2.95 26.26 -19.85
CA GLY A 204 -2.41 27.03 -20.97
C GLY A 204 -2.83 26.48 -22.34
N VAL A 205 -3.87 27.10 -22.93
CA VAL A 205 -4.31 26.77 -24.30
C VAL A 205 -3.15 26.95 -25.27
N GLY A 206 -2.89 25.93 -26.08
CA GLY A 206 -1.76 25.87 -27.01
C GLY A 206 -0.52 25.18 -26.43
N ASN A 207 -0.48 24.85 -25.13
CA ASN A 207 0.57 24.01 -24.59
C ASN A 207 0.55 22.61 -25.22
N LEU A 208 1.72 22.01 -25.32
CA LEU A 208 1.91 20.73 -25.98
C LEU A 208 1.73 19.60 -24.97
N THR A 209 1.12 18.52 -25.44
CA THR A 209 1.03 17.26 -24.70
C THR A 209 2.14 16.35 -25.20
N VAL A 210 3.13 16.09 -24.34
CA VAL A 210 4.33 15.32 -24.69
C VAL A 210 4.31 13.97 -23.96
N LEU A 211 4.34 12.89 -24.71
CA LEU A 211 4.50 11.53 -24.19
C LEU A 211 5.98 11.21 -24.04
N LEU A 212 6.37 10.81 -22.83
CA LEU A 212 7.74 10.44 -22.46
C LEU A 212 7.83 8.93 -22.21
N GLY A 213 8.93 8.29 -22.57
CA GLY A 213 9.23 6.90 -22.22
C GLY A 213 8.96 5.89 -23.33
N SER A 214 8.49 4.71 -22.95
CA SER A 214 8.35 3.53 -23.79
C SER A 214 7.31 3.70 -24.92
N SER A 215 7.46 2.87 -25.98
CA SER A 215 6.45 2.78 -27.04
C SER A 215 5.20 2.05 -26.55
N THR A 216 4.05 2.47 -27.06
CA THR A 216 2.76 1.87 -26.77
C THR A 216 2.64 0.49 -27.45
N GLY A 217 2.36 -0.55 -26.71
CA GLY A 217 2.07 -1.91 -27.18
C GLY A 217 0.67 -2.36 -26.79
N ARG A 218 0.34 -3.63 -27.07
CA ARG A 218 -0.95 -4.24 -26.69
C ARG A 218 -0.92 -4.80 -25.26
N ASP A 219 -0.22 -4.14 -24.35
CA ASP A 219 -0.10 -4.55 -22.95
C ASP A 219 -1.28 -4.03 -22.14
N GLY A 220 -1.83 -4.84 -21.27
CA GLY A 220 -2.82 -4.44 -20.29
C GLY A 220 -4.15 -3.93 -20.86
N ILE A 221 -4.43 -4.12 -22.15
CA ILE A 221 -5.69 -3.65 -22.76
C ILE A 221 -6.87 -4.29 -22.05
N GLY A 222 -7.69 -3.43 -21.42
CA GLY A 222 -8.78 -3.87 -20.57
C GLY A 222 -8.35 -4.42 -19.19
N GLY A 223 -7.08 -4.24 -18.80
CA GLY A 223 -6.56 -4.69 -17.49
C GLY A 223 -7.43 -4.19 -16.34
N ALA A 224 -7.68 -2.90 -16.27
CA ALA A 224 -8.52 -2.28 -15.25
C ALA A 224 -9.98 -2.77 -15.27
N SER A 225 -10.55 -3.06 -16.43
CA SER A 225 -11.93 -3.52 -16.56
C SER A 225 -12.09 -5.04 -16.49
N VAL A 226 -11.06 -5.80 -16.89
CA VAL A 226 -11.11 -7.27 -16.96
C VAL A 226 -10.54 -7.93 -15.71
N LEU A 227 -9.40 -7.45 -15.20
CA LEU A 227 -8.72 -8.07 -14.05
C LEU A 227 -9.24 -7.52 -12.72
N ALA A 228 -9.40 -6.21 -12.60
CA ALA A 228 -9.71 -5.54 -11.34
C ALA A 228 -11.22 -5.32 -11.11
N SER A 229 -12.08 -5.81 -11.99
CA SER A 229 -13.55 -5.66 -11.90
C SER A 229 -14.32 -6.98 -12.06
N ALA A 230 -13.63 -8.13 -11.99
CA ALA A 230 -14.24 -9.46 -12.04
C ALA A 230 -13.40 -10.47 -11.25
N GLY A 231 -14.08 -11.39 -10.54
CA GLY A 231 -13.43 -12.47 -9.79
C GLY A 231 -12.73 -13.50 -10.68
N PHE A 232 -11.91 -14.37 -10.08
CA PHE A 232 -11.28 -15.50 -10.73
C PHE A 232 -12.29 -16.62 -10.99
N SER A 233 -12.12 -17.34 -12.12
CA SER A 233 -13.08 -18.35 -12.54
C SER A 233 -12.53 -19.79 -12.55
N ASN A 234 -11.42 -20.04 -13.22
CA ASN A 234 -10.69 -21.32 -13.26
C ASN A 234 -9.34 -21.14 -13.98
N ASP A 235 -8.41 -22.10 -13.84
CA ASP A 235 -7.05 -22.04 -14.36
C ASP A 235 -6.95 -21.78 -15.88
N GLU A 236 -7.85 -22.34 -16.70
CA GLU A 236 -7.83 -22.11 -18.15
C GLU A 236 -8.30 -20.70 -18.53
N ALA A 237 -9.34 -20.20 -17.86
CA ALA A 237 -9.84 -18.85 -18.08
C ALA A 237 -8.85 -17.79 -17.55
N ASP A 238 -8.17 -18.09 -16.43
CA ASP A 238 -7.15 -17.22 -15.86
C ASP A 238 -5.89 -17.19 -16.74
N ALA A 239 -5.48 -18.32 -17.32
CA ALA A 239 -4.40 -18.35 -18.31
C ALA A 239 -4.72 -17.51 -19.57
N ALA A 240 -5.99 -17.45 -19.96
CA ALA A 240 -6.41 -16.59 -21.07
C ALA A 240 -6.36 -15.07 -20.75
N LYS A 241 -6.29 -14.68 -19.49
CA LYS A 241 -6.15 -13.29 -19.02
C LYS A 241 -4.70 -12.79 -19.02
N ARG A 242 -3.69 -13.68 -19.16
CA ARG A 242 -2.26 -13.27 -19.15
C ARG A 242 -1.89 -12.12 -20.10
N PRO A 243 -2.44 -12.02 -21.31
CA PRO A 243 -2.19 -10.87 -22.17
C PRO A 243 -2.67 -9.53 -21.64
N SER A 244 -3.56 -9.53 -20.62
CA SER A 244 -4.03 -8.33 -19.94
C SER A 244 -3.12 -7.88 -18.81
N VAL A 245 -2.06 -8.64 -18.47
CA VAL A 245 -1.06 -8.24 -17.48
C VAL A 245 -0.02 -7.36 -18.16
N GLN A 246 0.34 -6.27 -17.48
CA GLN A 246 1.40 -5.37 -17.93
C GLN A 246 2.78 -6.03 -17.77
N VAL A 247 3.77 -5.53 -18.54
CA VAL A 247 5.18 -5.95 -18.45
C VAL A 247 6.03 -4.75 -18.08
N GLY A 248 6.83 -4.86 -17.02
CA GLY A 248 7.68 -3.80 -16.52
C GLY A 248 9.11 -3.86 -17.03
N ASP A 249 9.71 -2.69 -17.31
CA ASP A 249 11.13 -2.51 -17.66
C ASP A 249 11.79 -1.51 -16.68
N PRO A 250 12.43 -2.00 -15.59
CA PRO A 250 13.04 -1.12 -14.60
C PRO A 250 14.19 -0.27 -15.13
N PHE A 251 14.83 -0.66 -16.24
CA PHE A 251 15.87 0.14 -16.85
C PHE A 251 15.29 1.38 -17.55
N GLU A 252 14.19 1.22 -18.29
CA GLU A 252 13.46 2.35 -18.87
C GLU A 252 12.88 3.25 -17.76
N GLU A 253 12.33 2.66 -16.69
CA GLU A 253 11.82 3.41 -15.54
C GLU A 253 12.90 4.26 -14.89
N LYS A 254 14.11 3.70 -14.69
CA LYS A 254 15.24 4.45 -14.12
C LYS A 254 15.57 5.69 -14.96
N ARG A 255 15.65 5.55 -16.27
CA ARG A 255 15.93 6.66 -17.19
C ARG A 255 14.80 7.70 -17.15
N LEU A 256 13.55 7.21 -17.09
CA LEU A 256 12.36 8.05 -17.03
C LEU A 256 12.31 8.90 -15.75
N ILE A 257 12.66 8.32 -14.59
CA ILE A 257 12.79 9.05 -13.31
C ILE A 257 13.79 10.20 -13.48
N GLU A 258 14.99 9.91 -13.99
CA GLU A 258 16.03 10.93 -14.11
C GLU A 258 15.67 12.04 -15.12
N ALA A 259 15.03 11.68 -16.22
CA ALA A 259 14.52 12.65 -17.20
C ALA A 259 13.43 13.54 -16.58
N CYS A 260 12.40 12.96 -15.95
CA CYS A 260 11.30 13.70 -15.35
C CYS A 260 11.76 14.62 -14.20
N VAL A 261 12.59 14.13 -13.30
CA VAL A 261 13.15 14.95 -12.22
C VAL A 261 13.97 16.11 -12.79
N SER A 262 14.77 15.87 -13.84
CA SER A 262 15.55 16.93 -14.51
C SER A 262 14.65 17.98 -15.19
N LEU A 263 13.55 17.56 -15.83
CA LEU A 263 12.56 18.47 -16.43
C LEU A 263 11.90 19.36 -15.37
N LEU A 264 11.56 18.79 -14.22
CA LEU A 264 10.91 19.49 -13.12
C LEU A 264 11.88 20.42 -12.39
N ASP A 265 13.13 20.01 -12.20
CA ASP A 265 14.19 20.88 -11.66
C ASP A 265 14.44 22.11 -12.54
N ALA A 266 14.30 21.95 -13.86
CA ALA A 266 14.44 23.06 -14.83
C ALA A 266 13.14 23.89 -14.98
N GLY A 267 12.02 23.48 -14.36
CA GLY A 267 10.73 24.19 -14.46
C GLY A 267 10.11 24.17 -15.87
N LEU A 268 10.37 23.13 -16.65
CA LEU A 268 9.99 23.05 -18.06
C LEU A 268 8.60 22.44 -18.31
N ALA A 269 8.02 21.74 -17.32
CA ALA A 269 6.68 21.18 -17.39
C ALA A 269 5.71 21.94 -16.47
N VAL A 270 4.50 22.19 -16.93
CA VAL A 270 3.43 22.84 -16.17
C VAL A 270 2.48 21.84 -15.51
N GLY A 271 2.56 20.58 -15.91
CA GLY A 271 1.84 19.45 -15.35
C GLY A 271 2.49 18.16 -15.80
N VAL A 272 2.49 17.14 -14.95
CA VAL A 272 3.00 15.81 -15.27
C VAL A 272 2.01 14.80 -14.69
N GLN A 273 1.73 13.74 -15.46
CA GLN A 273 0.87 12.62 -15.07
C GLN A 273 1.52 11.31 -15.52
N ASP A 274 1.45 10.29 -14.69
CA ASP A 274 1.81 8.93 -15.10
C ASP A 274 0.75 8.32 -16.04
N LEU A 275 1.15 7.28 -16.76
CA LEU A 275 0.24 6.42 -17.49
C LEU A 275 0.12 5.07 -16.77
N GLY A 276 -0.84 5.01 -15.86
CA GLY A 276 -1.22 3.79 -15.16
C GLY A 276 -2.40 3.09 -15.85
N ALA A 277 -3.42 2.76 -15.06
CA ALA A 277 -4.69 2.23 -15.55
C ALA A 277 -5.33 3.16 -16.60
N ALA A 278 -6.01 2.59 -17.59
CA ALA A 278 -6.58 3.30 -18.74
C ALA A 278 -5.56 4.02 -19.65
N GLY A 279 -4.26 3.94 -19.38
CA GLY A 279 -3.20 4.41 -20.27
C GLY A 279 -3.32 5.88 -20.69
N ILE A 280 -3.25 6.14 -22.02
CA ILE A 280 -3.33 7.51 -22.57
C ILE A 280 -4.71 8.13 -22.30
N THR A 281 -5.78 7.33 -22.31
CA THR A 281 -7.14 7.82 -21.98
C THR A 281 -7.17 8.40 -20.58
N GLY A 282 -6.66 7.67 -19.58
CA GLY A 282 -6.62 8.13 -18.18
C GLY A 282 -5.81 9.42 -18.06
N ALA A 283 -4.53 9.39 -18.45
CA ALA A 283 -3.65 10.53 -18.31
C ALA A 283 -4.16 11.80 -19.00
N THR A 284 -4.75 11.68 -20.19
CA THR A 284 -5.25 12.85 -20.94
C THR A 284 -6.58 13.37 -20.45
N SER A 285 -7.51 12.49 -20.03
CA SER A 285 -8.82 12.91 -19.52
C SER A 285 -8.70 13.56 -18.14
N GLU A 286 -7.95 12.94 -17.23
CA GLU A 286 -7.75 13.45 -15.86
C GLU A 286 -7.03 14.80 -15.84
N THR A 287 -5.91 14.92 -16.57
CA THR A 287 -5.18 16.19 -16.63
C THR A 287 -6.02 17.31 -17.25
N ALA A 288 -6.79 17.01 -18.30
CA ALA A 288 -7.70 17.98 -18.92
C ALA A 288 -8.82 18.37 -17.97
N ALA A 289 -9.48 17.40 -17.29
CA ALA A 289 -10.56 17.65 -16.34
C ALA A 289 -10.08 18.50 -15.16
N LYS A 290 -8.98 18.10 -14.50
CA LYS A 290 -8.36 18.84 -13.38
C LYS A 290 -7.88 20.22 -13.76
N GLY A 291 -7.45 20.42 -15.02
CA GLY A 291 -7.04 21.70 -15.57
C GLY A 291 -8.19 22.61 -16.01
N GLY A 292 -9.43 22.12 -16.03
CA GLY A 292 -10.58 22.82 -16.60
C GLY A 292 -10.40 23.12 -18.11
N ALA A 293 -9.62 22.32 -18.82
CA ALA A 293 -9.23 22.48 -20.21
C ALA A 293 -9.79 21.36 -21.09
N GLY A 294 -9.57 21.43 -22.39
CA GLY A 294 -9.71 20.33 -23.32
C GLY A 294 -8.36 19.88 -23.82
N MET A 295 -8.35 18.78 -24.55
CA MET A 295 -7.13 18.24 -25.15
C MET A 295 -7.44 17.57 -26.50
N ASP A 296 -6.62 17.85 -27.51
CA ASP A 296 -6.58 17.12 -28.77
C ASP A 296 -5.42 16.14 -28.75
N VAL A 297 -5.70 14.86 -29.02
CA VAL A 297 -4.71 13.77 -29.03
C VAL A 297 -4.60 13.21 -30.45
N TYR A 298 -3.39 13.05 -30.96
CA TYR A 298 -3.11 12.60 -32.34
C TYR A 298 -2.60 11.17 -32.35
N VAL A 299 -3.45 10.19 -32.69
CA VAL A 299 -3.13 8.75 -32.61
C VAL A 299 -1.89 8.39 -33.45
N ALA A 300 -1.78 8.94 -34.66
CA ALA A 300 -0.64 8.69 -35.54
C ALA A 300 0.71 9.21 -35.04
N ALA A 301 0.70 10.14 -34.06
CA ALA A 301 1.92 10.66 -33.43
C ALA A 301 2.38 9.78 -32.24
N ILE A 302 1.53 8.91 -31.73
CA ILE A 302 1.87 8.05 -30.58
C ILE A 302 2.80 6.94 -31.05
N PRO A 303 4.01 6.80 -30.49
CA PRO A 303 4.94 5.73 -30.83
C PRO A 303 4.33 4.37 -30.49
N GLN A 304 4.21 3.52 -31.49
CA GLN A 304 3.66 2.16 -31.33
C GLN A 304 4.79 1.13 -31.44
N ARG A 305 4.73 0.09 -30.58
CA ARG A 305 5.68 -1.03 -30.60
C ARG A 305 5.30 -2.06 -31.66
N GLU A 306 4.01 -2.17 -31.95
CA GLU A 306 3.47 -3.14 -32.89
C GLU A 306 2.77 -2.45 -34.06
N PRO A 307 2.90 -2.95 -35.28
CA PRO A 307 2.20 -2.38 -36.44
C PRO A 307 0.70 -2.73 -36.38
N GLY A 308 -0.14 -1.81 -36.89
CA GLY A 308 -1.56 -2.05 -37.09
C GLY A 308 -2.38 -2.06 -35.79
N MET A 309 -1.95 -1.32 -34.77
CA MET A 309 -2.79 -1.07 -33.61
C MET A 309 -3.97 -0.18 -33.99
N GLU A 310 -5.16 -0.57 -33.53
CA GLU A 310 -6.37 0.24 -33.70
C GLU A 310 -6.39 1.41 -32.68
N PRO A 311 -7.10 2.52 -32.97
CA PRO A 311 -7.15 3.68 -32.07
C PRO A 311 -7.56 3.35 -30.64
N PHE A 312 -8.51 2.41 -30.42
CA PHE A 312 -8.92 2.01 -29.10
C PHE A 312 -7.79 1.27 -28.34
N GLU A 313 -7.02 0.41 -29.05
CA GLU A 313 -5.88 -0.30 -28.47
C GLU A 313 -4.78 0.69 -28.03
N VAL A 314 -4.54 1.72 -28.84
CA VAL A 314 -3.54 2.76 -28.53
C VAL A 314 -3.97 3.57 -27.30
N MET A 315 -5.25 3.99 -27.25
CA MET A 315 -5.75 4.87 -26.21
C MET A 315 -5.93 4.18 -24.86
N THR A 316 -6.24 2.86 -24.86
CA THR A 316 -6.50 2.08 -23.62
C THR A 316 -5.37 1.13 -23.24
N SER A 317 -4.25 1.14 -23.98
CA SER A 317 -3.05 0.38 -23.64
C SER A 317 -2.47 0.84 -22.30
N GLU A 318 -2.15 -0.10 -21.42
CA GLU A 318 -1.52 0.13 -20.13
C GLU A 318 -0.01 -0.20 -20.17
N SER A 319 0.65 -0.07 -21.36
CA SER A 319 2.11 -0.20 -21.45
C SER A 319 2.78 0.69 -20.41
N GLN A 320 3.73 0.10 -19.69
CA GLN A 320 4.39 0.72 -18.55
C GLN A 320 5.49 1.71 -18.98
N GLU A 321 6.12 2.36 -18.04
CA GLU A 321 7.24 3.30 -18.20
C GLU A 321 6.91 4.44 -19.19
N ARG A 322 5.73 5.04 -19.01
CA ARG A 322 5.28 6.20 -19.79
C ARG A 322 4.77 7.31 -18.89
N MET A 323 5.08 8.55 -19.25
CA MET A 323 4.61 9.76 -18.59
C MET A 323 4.04 10.76 -19.60
N LEU A 324 3.06 11.54 -19.16
CA LEU A 324 2.49 12.66 -19.91
C LEU A 324 2.99 13.97 -19.31
N ALA A 325 3.65 14.81 -20.09
CA ALA A 325 4.05 16.15 -19.66
C ALA A 325 3.31 17.21 -20.46
N ILE A 326 2.83 18.24 -19.77
CA ILE A 326 2.26 19.44 -20.38
C ILE A 326 3.37 20.49 -20.45
N VAL A 327 3.76 20.86 -21.66
CA VAL A 327 4.95 21.65 -21.96
C VAL A 327 4.57 22.90 -22.78
N LYS A 328 5.13 24.07 -22.41
CA LYS A 328 4.97 25.25 -23.23
C LYS A 328 5.74 25.09 -24.54
N PRO A 329 5.19 25.57 -25.69
CA PRO A 329 5.88 25.44 -26.98
C PRO A 329 7.32 25.96 -26.99
N GLU A 330 7.59 27.06 -26.27
CA GLU A 330 8.93 27.64 -26.16
C GLU A 330 9.96 26.80 -25.40
N HIS A 331 9.50 25.82 -24.60
CA HIS A 331 10.37 24.91 -23.82
C HIS A 331 10.59 23.55 -24.51
N LEU A 332 9.95 23.28 -25.64
CA LEU A 332 10.00 21.97 -26.29
C LEU A 332 11.41 21.49 -26.58
N ASP A 333 12.25 22.37 -27.17
CA ASP A 333 13.62 22.02 -27.57
C ASP A 333 14.47 21.63 -26.32
N GLU A 334 14.30 22.31 -25.20
CA GLU A 334 15.00 22.01 -23.96
C GLU A 334 14.51 20.68 -23.36
N VAL A 335 13.19 20.41 -23.40
CA VAL A 335 12.60 19.14 -22.98
C VAL A 335 13.17 17.98 -23.80
N LEU A 336 13.20 18.13 -25.14
CA LEU A 336 13.75 17.11 -26.02
C LEU A 336 15.24 16.86 -25.74
N ALA A 337 16.03 17.91 -25.49
CA ALA A 337 17.44 17.78 -25.16
C ALA A 337 17.70 17.06 -23.83
N ILE A 338 16.86 17.30 -22.80
CA ILE A 338 16.96 16.56 -21.53
C ILE A 338 16.60 15.09 -21.73
N CYS A 339 15.52 14.81 -22.48
CA CYS A 339 15.11 13.44 -22.77
C CYS A 339 16.17 12.70 -23.59
N GLU A 340 16.78 13.34 -24.59
CA GLU A 340 17.88 12.78 -25.38
C GLU A 340 19.10 12.44 -24.48
N ARG A 341 19.45 13.32 -23.54
CA ARG A 341 20.54 13.06 -22.59
C ARG A 341 20.34 11.80 -21.76
N TRP A 342 19.10 11.51 -21.38
CA TRP A 342 18.72 10.32 -20.60
C TRP A 342 18.31 9.14 -21.48
N GLU A 343 18.40 9.29 -22.81
CA GLU A 343 17.96 8.30 -23.80
C GLU A 343 16.48 7.91 -23.64
N VAL A 344 15.66 8.86 -23.19
CA VAL A 344 14.20 8.72 -23.08
C VAL A 344 13.55 9.27 -24.32
N ARG A 345 12.64 8.51 -24.92
CA ARG A 345 11.85 9.03 -26.04
C ARG A 345 10.89 10.10 -25.56
N ALA A 346 10.79 11.20 -26.32
CA ALA A 346 9.81 12.26 -26.09
C ALA A 346 9.11 12.58 -27.41
N THR A 347 7.79 12.59 -27.40
CA THR A 347 6.99 12.80 -28.62
C THR A 347 5.78 13.68 -28.31
N VAL A 348 5.60 14.74 -29.11
CA VAL A 348 4.39 15.57 -29.04
C VAL A 348 3.23 14.76 -29.62
N ILE A 349 2.27 14.41 -28.77
CA ILE A 349 1.10 13.60 -29.12
C ILE A 349 -0.20 14.39 -29.13
N GLY A 350 -0.18 15.66 -28.73
CA GLY A 350 -1.40 16.45 -28.61
C GLY A 350 -1.17 17.89 -28.23
N THR A 351 -2.28 18.60 -28.01
CA THR A 351 -2.29 20.02 -27.66
C THR A 351 -3.44 20.31 -26.68
N VAL A 352 -3.17 21.13 -25.69
CA VAL A 352 -4.18 21.65 -24.73
C VAL A 352 -5.08 22.64 -25.44
N THR A 353 -6.40 22.48 -25.31
CA THR A 353 -7.41 23.33 -25.92
C THR A 353 -8.32 24.01 -24.88
N GLY A 354 -9.01 25.05 -25.27
CA GLY A 354 -10.03 25.71 -24.41
C GLY A 354 -11.44 25.12 -24.54
N THR A 355 -11.60 23.93 -25.14
CA THR A 355 -12.91 23.37 -25.48
C THR A 355 -13.60 22.63 -24.33
N GLY A 356 -12.87 22.25 -23.28
CA GLY A 356 -13.34 21.36 -22.21
C GLY A 356 -13.61 19.91 -22.67
N ARG A 357 -13.13 19.57 -23.88
CA ARG A 357 -13.37 18.26 -24.49
C ARG A 357 -12.06 17.51 -24.72
N LEU A 358 -12.09 16.21 -24.52
CA LEU A 358 -11.07 15.30 -25.01
C LEU A 358 -11.48 14.86 -26.41
N ARG A 359 -10.64 15.24 -27.40
CA ARG A 359 -10.84 14.81 -28.78
C ARG A 359 -9.66 13.94 -29.20
N VAL A 360 -9.95 12.79 -29.76
CA VAL A 360 -8.96 11.89 -30.38
C VAL A 360 -9.05 12.04 -31.87
N LEU A 361 -7.94 12.43 -32.52
CA LEU A 361 -7.84 12.62 -33.95
C LEU A 361 -6.91 11.55 -34.55
N ASP A 362 -7.13 11.17 -35.79
CA ASP A 362 -6.21 10.26 -36.50
C ASP A 362 -4.80 10.86 -36.56
N ARG A 363 -4.70 12.16 -36.86
CA ARG A 363 -3.46 12.96 -36.91
C ARG A 363 -3.75 14.44 -36.64
N PHE A 364 -2.72 15.28 -36.59
CA PHE A 364 -2.87 16.73 -36.52
C PHE A 364 -3.75 17.24 -37.65
N ASP A 365 -4.75 18.05 -37.33
CA ASP A 365 -5.80 18.57 -38.27
C ASP A 365 -6.51 17.46 -39.08
N GLY A 366 -6.52 16.23 -38.58
CA GLY A 366 -7.15 15.07 -39.22
C GLY A 366 -8.59 14.85 -38.84
N GLU A 367 -9.07 13.62 -39.10
CA GLU A 367 -10.43 13.19 -38.74
C GLU A 367 -10.57 13.02 -37.23
N VAL A 368 -11.69 13.48 -36.66
CA VAL A 368 -12.03 13.26 -35.24
C VAL A 368 -12.61 11.85 -35.10
N LEU A 369 -11.86 11.00 -34.38
CA LEU A 369 -12.24 9.60 -34.11
C LEU A 369 -13.10 9.47 -32.86
N ALA A 370 -12.90 10.35 -31.84
CA ALA A 370 -13.69 10.41 -30.63
C ALA A 370 -13.76 11.85 -30.12
N ASP A 371 -14.89 12.22 -29.48
CA ASP A 371 -15.13 13.58 -29.00
C ASP A 371 -16.10 13.52 -27.80
N MET A 372 -15.58 13.78 -26.58
CA MET A 372 -16.36 13.70 -25.34
C MET A 372 -15.91 14.77 -24.36
N PRO A 373 -16.81 15.22 -23.44
CA PRO A 373 -16.42 16.11 -22.35
C PRO A 373 -15.34 15.45 -21.47
N ALA A 374 -14.20 16.12 -21.22
CA ALA A 374 -13.14 15.54 -20.41
C ALA A 374 -13.60 15.17 -19.00
N GLN A 375 -14.40 16.04 -18.37
CA GLN A 375 -14.95 15.80 -17.03
C GLN A 375 -15.86 14.57 -16.94
N SER A 376 -16.53 14.18 -18.03
CA SER A 376 -17.41 13.01 -18.03
C SER A 376 -16.68 11.68 -17.89
N LEU A 377 -15.40 11.66 -18.22
CA LEU A 377 -14.54 10.47 -18.06
C LEU A 377 -14.00 10.31 -16.64
N ASP A 378 -13.86 11.39 -15.87
CA ASP A 378 -13.25 11.41 -14.54
C ASP A 378 -14.26 11.85 -13.45
N GLU A 379 -14.44 13.16 -13.24
CA GLU A 379 -15.20 13.69 -12.10
C GLU A 379 -16.70 13.32 -12.13
N GLU A 380 -17.28 13.21 -13.32
CA GLU A 380 -18.69 12.89 -13.55
C GLU A 380 -18.94 11.38 -13.73
N ALA A 381 -17.93 10.53 -13.49
CA ALA A 381 -18.09 9.08 -13.50
C ALA A 381 -19.20 8.63 -12.54
N PRO A 382 -19.89 7.50 -12.81
CA PRO A 382 -20.97 6.99 -11.97
C PRO A 382 -20.55 6.83 -10.51
N ARG A 383 -21.49 7.04 -9.59
CA ARG A 383 -21.30 6.85 -8.15
C ARG A 383 -22.46 6.02 -7.63
N TYR A 384 -22.14 4.87 -7.03
CA TYR A 384 -23.13 3.94 -6.52
C TYR A 384 -23.18 3.99 -4.99
N ASP A 385 -24.39 4.21 -4.45
CA ASP A 385 -24.68 3.93 -3.04
C ASP A 385 -25.23 2.49 -2.96
N ARG A 386 -24.30 1.53 -2.89
CA ARG A 386 -24.67 0.12 -2.86
C ARG A 386 -25.29 -0.26 -1.52
N PRO A 387 -26.22 -1.25 -1.50
CA PRO A 387 -26.81 -1.75 -0.27
C PRO A 387 -25.73 -2.22 0.73
N ARG A 388 -25.98 -1.99 2.01
CA ARG A 388 -25.11 -2.36 3.12
C ARG A 388 -25.93 -3.16 4.13
N VAL A 389 -25.55 -4.39 4.36
CA VAL A 389 -26.22 -5.28 5.30
C VAL A 389 -25.18 -5.98 6.16
N ALA A 390 -25.30 -5.86 7.47
CA ALA A 390 -24.42 -6.62 8.38
C ALA A 390 -24.61 -8.12 8.17
N PRO A 391 -23.54 -8.94 8.27
CA PRO A 391 -23.62 -10.38 8.15
C PRO A 391 -24.69 -10.98 9.08
N ALA A 392 -25.51 -11.89 8.56
CA ALA A 392 -26.64 -12.44 9.30
C ALA A 392 -26.21 -13.20 10.59
N ASP A 393 -25.02 -13.73 10.61
CA ASP A 393 -24.41 -14.45 11.71
C ASP A 393 -23.60 -13.57 12.69
N LEU A 394 -23.52 -12.26 12.45
CA LEU A 394 -22.68 -11.32 13.22
C LEU A 394 -22.96 -11.38 14.73
N VAL A 395 -24.24 -11.41 15.12
CA VAL A 395 -24.63 -11.49 16.54
C VAL A 395 -24.17 -12.80 17.17
N ALA A 396 -24.29 -13.92 16.44
CA ALA A 396 -23.84 -15.21 16.91
C ALA A 396 -22.31 -15.30 17.01
N ARG A 397 -21.61 -14.75 16.02
CA ARG A 397 -20.14 -14.67 16.03
C ARG A 397 -19.64 -13.83 17.20
N ARG A 398 -20.20 -12.65 17.44
CA ARG A 398 -19.83 -11.79 18.58
C ARG A 398 -20.11 -12.43 19.94
N ALA A 399 -21.13 -13.28 20.06
CA ALA A 399 -21.43 -14.04 21.28
C ALA A 399 -20.52 -15.26 21.51
N ALA A 400 -19.75 -15.66 20.54
CA ALA A 400 -18.82 -16.79 20.61
C ALA A 400 -17.48 -16.33 21.24
N SER A 401 -17.44 -16.18 22.59
CA SER A 401 -16.25 -15.73 23.31
C SER A 401 -15.08 -16.71 23.16
N ALA A 402 -13.89 -16.18 22.90
CA ALA A 402 -12.63 -16.91 22.89
C ALA A 402 -12.21 -17.45 24.28
N ASP A 403 -12.79 -16.95 25.38
CA ASP A 403 -12.57 -17.45 26.74
C ASP A 403 -13.01 -18.90 26.93
N ARG A 404 -13.81 -19.41 26.00
CA ARG A 404 -14.24 -20.82 25.99
C ARG A 404 -13.23 -21.77 25.35
N LEU A 405 -12.19 -21.26 24.72
CA LEU A 405 -11.11 -22.08 24.20
C LEU A 405 -10.38 -22.77 25.37
N PRO A 406 -10.03 -24.05 25.23
CA PRO A 406 -9.22 -24.71 26.26
C PRO A 406 -7.84 -24.05 26.32
N ALA A 407 -7.30 -24.02 27.55
CA ALA A 407 -5.90 -23.59 27.71
C ALA A 407 -4.97 -24.47 26.84
N PRO A 408 -3.87 -23.89 26.31
CA PRO A 408 -2.91 -24.66 25.49
C PRO A 408 -2.35 -25.84 26.30
N VAL A 409 -2.19 -26.98 25.62
CA VAL A 409 -1.53 -28.14 26.21
C VAL A 409 -0.04 -27.88 26.38
N ASP A 410 0.54 -27.14 25.43
CA ASP A 410 1.93 -26.70 25.43
C ASP A 410 2.00 -25.31 24.76
N ALA A 411 2.04 -24.26 25.58
CA ALA A 411 2.11 -22.89 25.10
C ALA A 411 3.45 -22.57 24.41
N GLY A 412 4.51 -23.29 24.75
CA GLY A 412 5.82 -23.17 24.07
C GLY A 412 5.75 -23.70 22.65
N ALA A 413 5.09 -24.83 22.42
CA ALA A 413 4.87 -25.36 21.07
C ALA A 413 3.96 -24.46 20.24
N ASP A 414 2.94 -23.86 20.85
CA ASP A 414 2.07 -22.86 20.18
C ASP A 414 2.86 -21.62 19.76
N LEU A 415 3.70 -21.09 20.66
CA LEU A 415 4.60 -19.98 20.39
C LEU A 415 5.52 -20.26 19.20
N LEU A 416 6.18 -21.43 19.20
CA LEU A 416 7.07 -21.82 18.09
C LEU A 416 6.34 -21.97 16.75
N ARG A 417 5.05 -22.34 16.76
CA ARG A 417 4.25 -22.38 15.52
C ARG A 417 3.93 -20.99 14.98
N MET A 418 3.72 -20.01 15.84
CA MET A 418 3.46 -18.63 15.43
C MET A 418 4.72 -17.87 15.00
N LEU A 419 5.89 -18.30 15.46
CA LEU A 419 7.15 -17.62 15.19
C LEU A 419 7.61 -17.86 13.73
N VAL A 420 7.67 -16.79 12.92
CA VAL A 420 8.04 -16.85 11.50
C VAL A 420 8.99 -15.72 11.16
N ASP A 421 10.14 -16.05 10.58
CA ASP A 421 11.10 -15.07 10.07
C ASP A 421 10.76 -14.68 8.62
N THR A 422 10.39 -13.44 8.40
CA THR A 422 10.17 -12.88 7.06
C THR A 422 11.46 -12.37 6.41
N THR A 423 12.62 -12.56 7.04
CA THR A 423 13.93 -12.09 6.53
C THR A 423 14.26 -12.71 5.15
N TRP A 424 13.74 -13.92 4.85
CA TRP A 424 13.89 -14.47 3.50
C TRP A 424 13.34 -13.50 2.44
N VAL A 425 12.19 -12.88 2.67
CA VAL A 425 11.59 -11.90 1.77
C VAL A 425 12.47 -10.66 1.67
N SER A 426 12.77 -10.02 2.80
CA SER A 426 13.53 -8.77 2.83
C SER A 426 15.00 -8.94 2.38
N SER A 427 15.57 -10.15 2.48
CA SER A 427 16.92 -10.44 2.00
C SER A 427 17.06 -10.41 0.48
N GLN A 428 15.95 -10.46 -0.27
CA GLN A 428 15.95 -10.32 -1.73
C GLN A 428 16.02 -8.86 -2.19
N TYR A 429 15.82 -7.92 -1.27
CA TYR A 429 15.73 -6.50 -1.54
C TYR A 429 16.99 -5.76 -1.11
N ASP A 430 17.45 -4.82 -1.93
CA ASP A 430 18.43 -3.82 -1.46
C ASP A 430 17.69 -2.75 -0.65
N HIS A 431 17.99 -2.65 0.62
CA HIS A 431 17.41 -1.68 1.54
C HIS A 431 18.40 -0.56 1.94
N GLN A 432 19.59 -0.51 1.31
CA GLN A 432 20.65 0.45 1.64
C GLN A 432 20.97 1.46 0.53
N LEU A 433 20.29 1.39 -0.60
CA LEU A 433 20.45 2.37 -1.68
C LEU A 433 20.27 3.80 -1.14
N PHE A 434 21.00 4.77 -1.71
CA PHE A 434 21.16 6.14 -1.21
C PHE A 434 21.87 6.30 0.14
N LEU A 435 22.16 5.21 0.87
CA LEU A 435 22.79 5.21 2.20
C LEU A 435 22.04 6.07 3.22
N ASN A 436 20.73 6.07 3.15
CA ASN A 436 19.84 6.83 4.04
C ASN A 436 19.20 5.96 5.13
N THR A 437 19.16 4.63 4.94
CA THR A 437 18.50 3.71 5.86
C THR A 437 19.27 3.58 7.17
N VAL A 438 18.63 3.94 8.26
CA VAL A 438 19.15 3.85 9.64
C VAL A 438 18.57 2.64 10.35
N GLU A 439 17.24 2.42 10.21
CA GLU A 439 16.54 1.21 10.59
C GLU A 439 15.88 0.61 9.35
N GLY A 440 16.19 -0.64 9.04
CA GLY A 440 15.71 -1.36 7.87
C GLY A 440 14.62 -2.38 8.23
N PRO A 441 14.40 -3.37 7.33
CA PRO A 441 13.39 -4.40 7.55
C PRO A 441 13.59 -5.17 8.86
N GLY A 442 12.48 -5.48 9.51
CA GLY A 442 12.46 -6.30 10.73
C GLY A 442 12.40 -5.49 12.04
N GLY A 443 12.42 -4.16 12.00
CA GLY A 443 12.02 -3.32 13.12
C GLY A 443 10.53 -2.95 13.03
N ASP A 444 10.00 -2.26 14.04
CA ASP A 444 8.59 -1.81 14.09
C ASP A 444 8.30 -0.79 12.97
N ALA A 445 9.27 0.04 12.64
CA ALA A 445 9.22 0.96 11.50
C ALA A 445 10.60 1.13 10.86
N ALA A 446 10.63 1.37 9.55
CA ALA A 446 11.85 1.79 8.86
C ALA A 446 12.18 3.25 9.19
N VAL A 447 13.47 3.58 9.31
CA VAL A 447 13.93 4.95 9.56
C VAL A 447 14.97 5.34 8.53
N LEU A 448 14.73 6.47 7.88
CA LEU A 448 15.58 7.04 6.83
C LEU A 448 16.12 8.41 7.27
N ARG A 449 17.37 8.70 6.94
CA ARG A 449 17.91 10.07 7.09
C ARG A 449 17.18 11.02 6.13
N LEU A 450 16.73 12.15 6.66
CA LEU A 450 16.18 13.22 5.83
C LEU A 450 17.32 14.10 5.31
N LYS A 451 17.67 13.92 4.04
CA LYS A 451 18.61 14.79 3.32
C LYS A 451 17.85 15.75 2.43
N HIS A 452 18.32 16.98 2.35
CA HIS A 452 17.74 17.95 1.44
C HIS A 452 17.86 17.48 -0.02
N PRO A 453 16.76 17.34 -0.76
CA PRO A 453 16.72 16.62 -2.05
C PRO A 453 17.58 17.26 -3.16
N THR A 454 17.85 18.56 -3.09
CA THR A 454 18.69 19.27 -4.06
C THR A 454 20.17 19.33 -3.63
N THR A 455 20.45 19.59 -2.36
CA THR A 455 21.83 19.82 -1.88
C THR A 455 22.50 18.53 -1.34
N GLY A 456 21.71 17.51 -1.01
CA GLY A 456 22.17 16.28 -0.37
C GLY A 456 22.63 16.45 1.10
N VAL A 457 22.44 17.66 1.67
CA VAL A 457 22.85 17.95 3.05
C VAL A 457 21.91 17.22 4.02
N ASP A 458 22.49 16.50 4.98
CA ASP A 458 21.75 15.85 6.07
C ASP A 458 21.18 16.90 7.02
N THR A 459 19.88 16.88 7.26
CA THR A 459 19.19 17.82 8.15
C THR A 459 19.35 17.47 9.62
N GLY A 460 19.88 16.29 9.95
CA GLY A 460 19.90 15.73 11.30
C GLY A 460 18.54 15.19 11.78
N ARG A 461 17.57 15.13 10.87
CA ARG A 461 16.22 14.59 11.08
C ARG A 461 16.04 13.28 10.33
N GLY A 462 14.95 12.58 10.59
CA GLY A 462 14.59 11.35 9.89
C GLY A 462 13.15 11.30 9.45
N LEU A 463 12.88 10.47 8.45
CA LEU A 463 11.55 10.02 8.10
C LEU A 463 11.40 8.57 8.55
N ALA A 464 10.28 8.23 9.13
CA ALA A 464 9.94 6.88 9.52
C ALA A 464 8.71 6.39 8.75
N LEU A 465 8.70 5.10 8.43
CA LEU A 465 7.64 4.46 7.65
C LEU A 465 7.26 3.14 8.27
N THR A 466 5.96 2.87 8.38
CA THR A 466 5.41 1.56 8.68
C THR A 466 4.25 1.22 7.76
N THR A 467 3.97 -0.07 7.60
CA THR A 467 2.76 -0.59 6.95
C THR A 467 2.17 -1.68 7.83
N ASP A 468 0.89 -1.56 8.13
CA ASP A 468 0.19 -2.40 9.09
C ASP A 468 -1.17 -2.84 8.57
N GLY A 469 -1.58 -4.08 8.89
CA GLY A 469 -2.89 -4.60 8.53
C GLY A 469 -3.16 -5.95 9.16
N ASN A 470 -4.39 -6.14 9.67
CA ASN A 470 -4.77 -7.36 10.38
C ASN A 470 -6.19 -7.80 9.98
N HIS A 471 -6.26 -8.75 9.02
CA HIS A 471 -7.52 -9.31 8.56
C HIS A 471 -8.31 -10.02 9.65
N ARG A 472 -7.63 -10.64 10.63
CA ARG A 472 -8.25 -11.39 11.72
C ARG A 472 -9.10 -10.48 12.61
N TRP A 473 -8.57 -9.31 12.97
CA TRP A 473 -9.31 -8.30 13.72
C TRP A 473 -10.50 -7.79 12.91
N CYS A 474 -10.28 -7.47 11.63
CA CYS A 474 -11.33 -6.95 10.75
C CYS A 474 -12.41 -8.00 10.40
N ALA A 475 -12.07 -9.30 10.38
CA ALA A 475 -13.05 -10.37 10.23
C ALA A 475 -13.97 -10.50 11.47
N VAL A 476 -13.46 -10.24 12.67
CA VAL A 476 -14.24 -10.22 13.92
C VAL A 476 -15.09 -8.95 14.01
N ASP A 477 -14.47 -7.79 13.87
CA ASP A 477 -15.12 -6.48 13.86
C ASP A 477 -14.36 -5.50 12.94
N PRO A 478 -14.88 -5.16 11.75
CA PRO A 478 -14.16 -4.32 10.80
C PRO A 478 -13.93 -2.89 11.30
N ARG A 479 -14.81 -2.33 12.16
CA ARG A 479 -14.63 -0.98 12.70
C ARG A 479 -13.56 -0.94 13.77
N VAL A 480 -13.70 -1.76 14.81
CA VAL A 480 -12.75 -1.81 15.92
C VAL A 480 -11.39 -2.31 15.43
N GLY A 481 -11.38 -3.38 14.60
CA GLY A 481 -10.15 -3.92 14.03
C GLY A 481 -9.36 -2.89 13.22
N THR A 482 -10.05 -2.04 12.43
CA THR A 482 -9.37 -0.98 11.68
C THR A 482 -8.84 0.13 12.61
N ALA A 483 -9.55 0.49 13.67
CA ALA A 483 -9.04 1.43 14.66
C ALA A 483 -7.79 0.88 15.37
N MET A 484 -7.76 -0.44 15.68
CA MET A 484 -6.59 -1.12 16.24
C MET A 484 -5.39 -1.07 15.28
N ILE A 485 -5.59 -1.30 13.97
CA ILE A 485 -4.53 -1.22 12.95
C ILE A 485 -3.93 0.20 12.89
N VAL A 486 -4.75 1.24 12.90
CA VAL A 486 -4.26 2.63 12.90
C VAL A 486 -3.48 2.93 14.19
N ALA A 487 -3.95 2.42 15.32
CA ALA A 487 -3.27 2.55 16.61
C ALA A 487 -1.91 1.82 16.58
N GLU A 488 -1.86 0.57 16.10
CA GLU A 488 -0.62 -0.20 15.95
C GLU A 488 0.40 0.56 15.11
N ALA A 489 0.01 1.06 13.94
CA ALA A 489 0.87 1.85 13.06
C ALA A 489 1.45 3.10 13.77
N ALA A 490 0.65 3.80 14.56
CA ALA A 490 1.12 4.96 15.33
C ALA A 490 2.12 4.56 16.42
N LEU A 491 1.92 3.39 17.04
CA LEU A 491 2.80 2.84 18.06
C LEU A 491 4.13 2.38 17.48
N ASN A 492 4.12 1.75 16.29
CA ASN A 492 5.30 1.36 15.54
C ASN A 492 6.20 2.57 15.25
N LEU A 493 5.60 3.69 14.83
CA LEU A 493 6.35 4.94 14.68
C LEU A 493 6.92 5.44 16.01
N ALA A 494 6.18 5.32 17.11
CA ALA A 494 6.67 5.73 18.44
C ALA A 494 7.86 4.88 18.90
N CYS A 495 7.88 3.58 18.60
CA CYS A 495 8.99 2.66 18.89
C CYS A 495 10.32 3.05 18.23
N VAL A 496 10.26 3.85 17.15
CA VAL A 496 11.46 4.42 16.51
C VAL A 496 11.67 5.91 16.81
N GLY A 497 10.87 6.49 17.71
CA GLY A 497 10.98 7.89 18.13
C GLY A 497 10.33 8.88 17.13
N ALA A 498 9.48 8.42 16.24
CA ALA A 498 8.84 9.24 15.22
C ALA A 498 7.44 9.72 15.65
N ARG A 499 7.05 10.89 15.18
CA ARG A 499 5.70 11.45 15.30
C ARG A 499 4.96 11.29 13.97
N PRO A 500 3.74 10.71 13.95
CA PRO A 500 2.98 10.53 12.72
C PRO A 500 2.60 11.87 12.08
N VAL A 501 2.64 11.95 10.74
CA VAL A 501 2.29 13.16 9.98
C VAL A 501 1.33 12.91 8.82
N ALA A 502 1.25 11.67 8.31
CA ALA A 502 0.33 11.33 7.23
C ALA A 502 0.02 9.82 7.22
N LEU A 503 -1.22 9.49 6.86
CA LEU A 503 -1.67 8.14 6.60
C LEU A 503 -2.08 7.99 5.13
N VAL A 504 -1.70 6.88 4.52
CA VAL A 504 -2.27 6.35 3.28
C VAL A 504 -2.84 4.98 3.54
N ASN A 505 -3.88 4.58 2.79
CA ASN A 505 -4.51 3.27 2.98
C ASN A 505 -4.66 2.49 1.67
N CYS A 506 -4.63 1.16 1.76
CA CYS A 506 -5.01 0.26 0.69
C CYS A 506 -6.09 -0.69 1.23
N LEU A 507 -7.34 -0.50 0.78
CA LEU A 507 -8.49 -1.24 1.28
C LEU A 507 -8.78 -2.43 0.37
N ASN A 508 -8.44 -3.63 0.85
CA ASN A 508 -8.63 -4.86 0.09
C ASN A 508 -9.87 -5.60 0.61
N LEU A 509 -10.90 -5.69 -0.23
CA LEU A 509 -12.19 -6.31 0.11
C LEU A 509 -12.69 -7.18 -1.04
N GLY A 510 -13.69 -8.00 -0.75
CA GLY A 510 -14.36 -8.87 -1.70
C GLY A 510 -15.21 -8.12 -2.75
N ASN A 511 -16.22 -8.79 -3.23
CA ASN A 511 -17.10 -8.29 -4.29
C ASN A 511 -18.06 -7.21 -3.77
N PRO A 512 -18.03 -5.97 -4.31
CA PRO A 512 -18.88 -4.86 -3.86
C PRO A 512 -20.38 -5.05 -4.20
N GLU A 513 -20.72 -6.07 -4.97
CA GLU A 513 -22.11 -6.45 -5.22
C GLU A 513 -22.72 -7.23 -4.06
N HIS A 514 -21.89 -7.74 -3.14
CA HIS A 514 -22.33 -8.35 -1.90
C HIS A 514 -22.56 -7.27 -0.83
N PRO A 515 -23.81 -7.13 -0.30
CA PRO A 515 -24.13 -6.07 0.68
C PRO A 515 -23.31 -6.14 1.96
N GLU A 516 -22.84 -7.32 2.35
CA GLU A 516 -21.96 -7.54 3.51
C GLU A 516 -20.59 -6.93 3.29
N VAL A 517 -20.01 -7.03 2.10
CA VAL A 517 -18.72 -6.40 1.74
C VAL A 517 -18.83 -4.88 1.80
N MET A 518 -19.93 -4.32 1.32
CA MET A 518 -20.16 -2.88 1.40
C MET A 518 -20.44 -2.39 2.83
N TRP A 519 -21.01 -3.23 3.67
CA TRP A 519 -21.11 -2.96 5.11
C TRP A 519 -19.72 -2.96 5.75
N GLN A 520 -18.90 -3.96 5.47
CA GLN A 520 -17.51 -4.03 5.96
C GLN A 520 -16.72 -2.78 5.54
N LEU A 521 -16.78 -2.38 4.27
CA LEU A 521 -16.13 -1.15 3.79
C LEU A 521 -16.58 0.08 4.58
N SER A 522 -17.88 0.21 4.83
CA SER A 522 -18.42 1.33 5.59
C SER A 522 -17.89 1.38 7.02
N GLU A 523 -17.84 0.24 7.71
CA GLU A 523 -17.33 0.12 9.08
C GLU A 523 -15.82 0.39 9.15
N ILE A 524 -15.03 -0.13 8.18
CA ILE A 524 -13.59 0.15 8.05
C ILE A 524 -13.33 1.66 7.95
N ILE A 525 -14.07 2.35 7.08
CA ILE A 525 -13.92 3.80 6.90
C ILE A 525 -14.27 4.57 8.17
N ASP A 526 -15.30 4.15 8.89
CA ASP A 526 -15.68 4.79 10.15
C ASP A 526 -14.62 4.54 11.23
N GLY A 527 -14.13 3.30 11.39
CA GLY A 527 -13.08 2.98 12.35
C GLY A 527 -11.76 3.71 12.08
N MET A 528 -11.34 3.73 10.81
CA MET A 528 -10.16 4.49 10.39
C MET A 528 -10.34 5.99 10.62
N GLY A 529 -11.50 6.53 10.24
CA GLY A 529 -11.79 7.96 10.38
C GLY A 529 -11.81 8.42 11.83
N ASP A 530 -12.39 7.62 12.74
CA ASP A 530 -12.43 7.91 14.18
C ASP A 530 -10.98 7.90 14.74
N ALA A 531 -10.21 6.84 14.52
CA ALA A 531 -8.84 6.74 15.00
C ALA A 531 -7.93 7.86 14.45
N CYS A 532 -8.04 8.17 13.17
CA CYS A 532 -7.26 9.25 12.55
C CYS A 532 -7.59 10.64 13.10
N ARG A 533 -8.87 10.90 13.45
CA ARG A 533 -9.28 12.19 14.07
C ARG A 533 -8.71 12.33 15.47
N ASP A 534 -8.82 11.29 16.28
CA ASP A 534 -8.37 11.32 17.66
C ASP A 534 -6.83 11.35 17.76
N LEU A 535 -6.14 10.66 16.87
CA LEU A 535 -4.67 10.70 16.78
C LEU A 535 -4.13 11.89 15.96
N HIS A 536 -5.00 12.74 15.43
CA HIS A 536 -4.65 13.92 14.63
C HIS A 536 -3.78 13.60 13.40
N VAL A 537 -4.04 12.48 12.73
CA VAL A 537 -3.31 12.03 11.54
C VAL A 537 -4.19 12.22 10.31
N PRO A 538 -3.82 13.08 9.34
CA PRO A 538 -4.58 13.23 8.11
C PRO A 538 -4.39 12.03 7.17
N VAL A 539 -5.47 11.62 6.50
CA VAL A 539 -5.44 10.65 5.41
C VAL A 539 -5.17 11.40 4.11
N VAL A 540 -3.99 11.26 3.55
CA VAL A 540 -3.54 12.06 2.40
C VAL A 540 -3.69 11.35 1.06
N GLY A 541 -4.04 10.06 1.06
CA GLY A 541 -4.23 9.26 -0.15
C GLY A 541 -4.60 7.83 0.17
N GLY A 542 -4.83 7.04 -0.87
CA GLY A 542 -5.10 5.62 -0.73
C GLY A 542 -5.63 4.99 -2.00
N ASN A 543 -5.87 3.68 -1.92
CA ASN A 543 -6.40 2.84 -2.99
C ASN A 543 -7.49 1.92 -2.43
N VAL A 544 -8.46 1.55 -3.25
CA VAL A 544 -9.46 0.53 -2.91
C VAL A 544 -9.40 -0.57 -3.95
N SER A 545 -9.08 -1.78 -3.49
CA SER A 545 -9.10 -3.01 -4.28
C SER A 545 -10.32 -3.84 -3.90
N LEU A 546 -11.22 -3.99 -4.85
CA LEU A 546 -12.45 -4.79 -4.70
C LEU A 546 -12.37 -6.05 -5.58
N TYR A 547 -13.38 -6.93 -5.48
CA TYR A 547 -13.43 -8.21 -6.18
C TYR A 547 -12.29 -9.18 -5.80
N ASN A 548 -11.69 -9.03 -4.60
CA ASN A 548 -10.73 -10.01 -4.11
C ASN A 548 -11.49 -11.24 -3.59
N GLU A 549 -11.43 -12.31 -4.35
CA GLU A 549 -12.07 -13.58 -4.04
C GLU A 549 -11.04 -14.71 -4.06
N SER A 550 -11.14 -15.61 -3.11
CA SER A 550 -10.33 -16.83 -3.01
C SER A 550 -11.24 -18.03 -2.86
N ARG A 551 -11.06 -19.04 -3.70
CA ARG A 551 -11.86 -20.26 -3.71
C ARG A 551 -13.38 -20.02 -3.74
N GLY A 552 -13.81 -19.01 -4.51
CA GLY A 552 -15.22 -18.64 -4.66
C GLY A 552 -15.85 -18.00 -3.42
N ARG A 553 -15.03 -17.39 -2.56
CA ARG A 553 -15.47 -16.62 -1.40
C ARG A 553 -14.75 -15.29 -1.37
N ASP A 554 -15.42 -14.26 -0.88
CA ASP A 554 -14.78 -13.00 -0.54
C ASP A 554 -13.64 -13.24 0.46
N ILE A 555 -12.52 -12.54 0.29
CA ILE A 555 -11.45 -12.54 1.30
C ILE A 555 -11.94 -11.90 2.60
N ASP A 556 -11.30 -12.21 3.71
CA ASP A 556 -11.49 -11.43 4.93
C ASP A 556 -11.12 -9.97 4.67
N PRO A 557 -11.89 -9.00 5.22
CA PRO A 557 -11.64 -7.59 4.95
C PRO A 557 -10.23 -7.20 5.47
N THR A 558 -9.39 -6.72 4.57
CA THR A 558 -7.97 -6.46 4.83
C THR A 558 -7.60 -5.02 4.48
N PRO A 559 -7.95 -4.04 5.33
CA PRO A 559 -7.39 -2.71 5.22
C PRO A 559 -5.90 -2.75 5.59
N ILE A 560 -5.07 -2.17 4.73
CA ILE A 560 -3.67 -1.90 4.99
C ILE A 560 -3.52 -0.40 5.17
N VAL A 561 -2.79 0.03 6.19
CA VAL A 561 -2.42 1.42 6.37
C VAL A 561 -0.91 1.57 6.19
N GLY A 562 -0.50 2.69 5.63
CA GLY A 562 0.89 3.12 5.61
C GLY A 562 1.00 4.45 6.37
N LEU A 563 1.84 4.51 7.40
CA LEU A 563 2.07 5.74 8.16
C LEU A 563 3.45 6.31 7.89
N LEU A 564 3.46 7.61 7.62
CA LEU A 564 4.67 8.42 7.57
C LEU A 564 4.83 9.18 8.88
N GLY A 565 6.01 9.08 9.49
CA GLY A 565 6.40 9.83 10.67
C GLY A 565 7.66 10.66 10.47
N VAL A 566 7.86 11.64 11.33
CA VAL A 566 9.06 12.47 11.40
C VAL A 566 9.78 12.23 12.72
N VAL A 567 11.07 11.92 12.63
CA VAL A 567 12.02 11.92 13.74
C VAL A 567 12.68 13.29 13.77
N ASP A 568 12.30 14.13 14.72
CA ASP A 568 12.76 15.52 14.79
C ASP A 568 14.27 15.67 15.04
N ARG A 569 14.88 14.66 15.67
CA ARG A 569 16.34 14.60 15.89
C ARG A 569 16.82 13.14 15.78
N LEU A 570 17.47 12.84 14.68
CA LEU A 570 18.06 11.53 14.41
C LEU A 570 19.56 11.53 14.78
N ALA A 571 19.85 11.53 16.08
CA ALA A 571 21.22 11.55 16.57
C ALA A 571 21.89 10.17 16.57
N ARG A 572 21.08 9.09 16.59
CA ARG A 572 21.52 7.69 16.65
C ARG A 572 20.45 6.76 16.07
N ARG A 573 20.80 5.50 15.90
CA ARG A 573 19.84 4.44 15.57
C ARG A 573 18.88 4.22 16.74
N PRO A 574 17.56 4.01 16.51
CA PRO A 574 16.61 3.58 17.54
C PRO A 574 17.05 2.30 18.24
N PRO A 575 16.55 2.01 19.47
CA PRO A 575 16.88 0.80 20.21
C PRO A 575 16.59 -0.49 19.42
N GLY A 576 15.42 -0.54 18.74
CA GLY A 576 14.95 -1.66 17.94
C GLY A 576 14.49 -2.87 18.76
N VAL A 577 14.02 -3.89 18.04
CA VAL A 577 13.45 -5.13 18.57
C VAL A 577 14.55 -6.03 19.08
N ARG A 578 14.92 -5.92 20.35
CA ARG A 578 15.98 -6.72 20.97
C ARG A 578 15.92 -6.75 22.48
N LEU A 579 16.52 -7.78 23.09
CA LEU A 579 16.83 -7.86 24.51
C LEU A 579 18.30 -7.57 24.76
N GLN A 580 18.61 -7.11 25.96
CA GLN A 580 20.00 -6.94 26.45
C GLN A 580 20.14 -7.75 27.74
N ASP A 581 21.18 -8.56 27.84
CA ASP A 581 21.45 -9.38 29.04
C ASP A 581 21.49 -8.52 30.33
N GLY A 582 20.76 -8.94 31.36
CA GLY A 582 20.55 -8.18 32.60
C GLY A 582 19.54 -7.04 32.51
N GLY A 583 18.90 -6.81 31.37
CA GLY A 583 17.87 -5.79 31.21
C GLY A 583 16.56 -6.14 31.90
N ALA A 584 15.96 -5.18 32.61
CA ALA A 584 14.64 -5.33 33.19
C ALA A 584 13.55 -5.24 32.12
N LEU A 585 12.60 -6.18 32.13
CA LEU A 585 11.53 -6.26 31.15
C LEU A 585 10.23 -5.67 31.70
N PHE A 586 9.63 -4.79 30.90
CA PHE A 586 8.36 -4.15 31.22
C PHE A 586 7.38 -4.26 30.05
N VAL A 587 6.08 -4.26 30.38
CA VAL A 587 5.02 -3.93 29.45
C VAL A 587 4.43 -2.59 29.88
N ALA A 588 4.50 -1.61 28.99
CA ALA A 588 3.82 -0.32 29.14
C ALA A 588 2.44 -0.40 28.47
N GLY A 589 1.45 0.21 29.12
CA GLY A 589 0.06 0.25 28.65
C GLY A 589 -0.89 -0.70 29.40
N PRO A 590 -2.18 -0.72 29.05
CA PRO A 590 -3.21 -1.43 29.79
C PRO A 590 -3.04 -2.95 29.71
N PRO A 591 -3.35 -3.70 30.79
CA PRO A 591 -3.38 -5.15 30.75
C PRO A 591 -4.50 -5.65 29.81
N SER A 592 -4.29 -6.77 29.16
CA SER A 592 -5.31 -7.43 28.34
C SER A 592 -5.21 -8.95 28.47
N THR A 593 -6.37 -9.59 28.40
CA THR A 593 -6.51 -11.07 28.37
C THR A 593 -7.42 -11.52 27.25
N GLU A 594 -7.91 -10.58 26.43
CA GLU A 594 -8.86 -10.84 25.35
C GLU A 594 -8.17 -11.56 24.18
N LEU A 595 -8.76 -12.70 23.78
CA LEU A 595 -8.23 -13.55 22.74
C LEU A 595 -8.99 -13.46 21.41
N ALA A 596 -10.09 -12.70 21.34
CA ALA A 596 -10.85 -12.54 20.12
C ALA A 596 -9.97 -11.92 19.02
N GLY A 597 -9.93 -12.55 17.84
CA GLY A 597 -9.09 -12.13 16.73
C GLY A 597 -7.58 -12.31 16.93
N SER A 598 -7.11 -12.77 18.09
CA SER A 598 -5.70 -13.06 18.30
C SER A 598 -5.21 -14.18 17.39
N ARG A 599 -3.95 -14.15 16.99
CA ARG A 599 -3.32 -15.17 16.16
C ARG A 599 -3.42 -16.55 16.79
N TRP A 600 -3.21 -16.64 18.11
CA TRP A 600 -3.35 -17.90 18.82
C TRP A 600 -4.76 -18.48 18.69
N ALA A 601 -5.82 -17.70 18.94
CA ALA A 601 -7.19 -18.17 18.79
C ALA A 601 -7.55 -18.49 17.34
N TRP A 602 -7.03 -17.73 16.37
CA TRP A 602 -7.23 -17.94 14.94
C TRP A 602 -6.63 -19.28 14.48
N GLU A 603 -5.43 -19.63 14.93
CA GLU A 603 -4.81 -20.93 14.68
C GLU A 603 -5.56 -22.11 15.32
N GLN A 604 -6.31 -21.86 16.42
CA GLN A 604 -7.23 -22.84 17.01
C GLN A 604 -8.58 -22.95 16.23
N GLY A 605 -8.72 -22.24 15.12
CA GLY A 605 -9.95 -22.22 14.30
C GLY A 605 -11.05 -21.33 14.86
N HIS A 606 -10.78 -20.49 15.86
CA HIS A 606 -11.76 -19.59 16.44
C HIS A 606 -11.90 -18.32 15.59
N ARG A 607 -13.13 -17.96 15.23
CA ARG A 607 -13.44 -16.86 14.30
C ARG A 607 -14.47 -15.87 14.89
N GLY A 608 -14.68 -15.89 16.21
CA GLY A 608 -15.71 -15.11 16.90
C GLY A 608 -15.17 -14.33 18.07
N GLY A 609 -16.08 -13.82 18.88
CA GLY A 609 -15.83 -12.95 20.01
C GLY A 609 -16.06 -11.47 19.69
N SER A 610 -15.68 -10.60 20.61
CA SER A 610 -15.75 -9.15 20.44
C SER A 610 -14.38 -8.56 20.72
N LEU A 611 -13.93 -7.67 19.85
CA LEU A 611 -12.75 -6.85 20.12
C LEU A 611 -13.09 -5.77 21.15
N VAL A 612 -12.09 -5.35 21.90
CA VAL A 612 -12.21 -4.21 22.84
C VAL A 612 -11.88 -2.93 22.09
N ASP A 613 -12.74 -1.92 22.24
CA ASP A 613 -12.49 -0.59 21.67
C ASP A 613 -11.16 -0.02 22.20
N VAL A 614 -10.41 0.62 21.30
CA VAL A 614 -9.17 1.29 21.67
C VAL A 614 -9.48 2.59 22.39
N ASP A 615 -8.98 2.73 23.62
CA ASP A 615 -8.93 4.02 24.29
C ASP A 615 -7.78 4.86 23.67
N LEU A 616 -8.14 5.74 22.75
CA LEU A 616 -7.18 6.51 21.95
C LEU A 616 -6.46 7.58 22.76
N ASP A 617 -7.03 8.07 23.88
CA ASP A 617 -6.34 8.98 24.80
C ASP A 617 -5.22 8.24 25.54
N VAL A 618 -5.50 7.04 26.05
CA VAL A 618 -4.49 6.15 26.65
C VAL A 618 -3.44 5.76 25.63
N HIS A 619 -3.87 5.44 24.41
CA HIS A 619 -2.97 5.08 23.32
C HIS A 619 -2.00 6.21 22.98
N ALA A 620 -2.49 7.44 22.82
CA ALA A 620 -1.67 8.62 22.56
C ALA A 620 -0.64 8.87 23.70
N ALA A 621 -1.05 8.69 24.97
CA ALA A 621 -0.13 8.83 26.09
C ALA A 621 0.98 7.77 26.07
N VAL A 622 0.68 6.52 25.69
CA VAL A 622 1.69 5.46 25.50
C VAL A 622 2.64 5.81 24.38
N CYS A 623 2.14 6.22 23.21
CA CYS A 623 2.97 6.64 22.09
C CYS A 623 3.90 7.81 22.46
N ASP A 624 3.39 8.81 23.17
CA ASP A 624 4.17 9.97 23.60
C ASP A 624 5.27 9.59 24.60
N LEU A 625 4.96 8.72 25.56
CA LEU A 625 5.94 8.17 26.50
C LEU A 625 7.05 7.42 25.75
N VAL A 626 6.67 6.46 24.91
CA VAL A 626 7.65 5.61 24.17
C VAL A 626 8.54 6.48 23.30
N ARG A 627 7.98 7.43 22.57
CA ARG A 627 8.73 8.37 21.72
C ARG A 627 9.75 9.17 22.55
N ALA A 628 9.36 9.66 23.72
CA ALA A 628 10.25 10.39 24.63
C ALA A 628 11.38 9.49 25.15
N LEU A 629 11.06 8.27 25.60
CA LEU A 629 12.07 7.30 26.10
C LEU A 629 13.08 6.94 25.01
N VAL A 630 12.64 6.74 23.77
CA VAL A 630 13.52 6.48 22.62
C VAL A 630 14.40 7.69 22.30
N ALA A 631 13.82 8.89 22.25
CA ALA A 631 14.55 10.11 21.94
C ALA A 631 15.64 10.46 22.98
N GLU A 632 15.38 10.11 24.26
CA GLU A 632 16.29 10.37 25.39
C GLU A 632 17.26 9.20 25.67
N ASP A 633 17.22 8.11 24.87
CA ASP A 633 18.11 6.92 25.02
C ASP A 633 17.94 6.17 26.35
N LEU A 634 16.73 6.06 26.81
CA LEU A 634 16.45 5.40 28.08
C LEU A 634 16.14 3.89 27.93
N LEU A 635 16.08 3.38 26.69
CA LEU A 635 15.72 2.01 26.38
C LEU A 635 16.89 1.25 25.71
N GLN A 636 17.08 0.00 26.13
CA GLN A 636 17.99 -0.96 25.49
C GLN A 636 17.31 -1.73 24.35
N GLY A 637 15.98 -1.87 24.40
CA GLY A 637 15.13 -2.47 23.37
C GLY A 637 13.69 -2.02 23.55
N VAL A 638 12.95 -2.01 22.45
CA VAL A 638 11.54 -1.65 22.40
C VAL A 638 10.85 -2.43 21.31
N HIS A 639 9.61 -2.85 21.53
CA HIS A 639 8.80 -3.54 20.54
C HIS A 639 7.32 -3.39 20.88
N ASP A 640 6.47 -3.13 19.90
CA ASP A 640 5.03 -3.15 20.10
C ASP A 640 4.53 -4.55 20.48
N VAL A 641 3.38 -4.63 21.13
CA VAL A 641 2.73 -5.90 21.48
C VAL A 641 1.47 -6.03 20.66
N SER A 642 1.59 -6.59 19.45
CA SER A 642 0.52 -6.79 18.47
C SER A 642 0.33 -8.28 18.16
N ASP A 643 0.72 -8.74 16.99
CA ASP A 643 0.54 -10.13 16.53
C ASP A 643 1.13 -11.16 17.49
N GLY A 644 0.33 -12.11 17.94
CA GLY A 644 0.74 -13.15 18.90
C GLY A 644 0.97 -12.68 20.35
N GLY A 645 0.71 -11.42 20.64
CA GLY A 645 0.73 -10.83 21.99
C GLY A 645 2.13 -10.74 22.62
N VAL A 646 2.16 -10.68 23.95
CA VAL A 646 3.42 -10.61 24.73
C VAL A 646 4.34 -11.79 24.45
N ALA A 647 3.78 -12.97 24.14
CA ALA A 647 4.55 -14.16 23.80
C ALA A 647 5.44 -13.94 22.60
N LEU A 648 4.86 -13.46 21.48
CA LEU A 648 5.59 -13.29 20.24
C LEU A 648 6.54 -12.10 20.32
N ALA A 649 6.13 -10.98 20.93
CA ALA A 649 6.99 -9.82 21.12
C ALA A 649 8.26 -10.15 21.92
N LEU A 650 8.14 -10.92 23.01
CA LEU A 650 9.30 -11.41 23.77
C LEU A 650 10.17 -12.37 22.95
N ALA A 651 9.55 -13.32 22.24
CA ALA A 651 10.26 -14.30 21.45
C ALA A 651 11.04 -13.66 20.28
N GLU A 652 10.45 -12.72 19.57
CA GLU A 652 11.11 -12.00 18.48
C GLU A 652 12.30 -11.18 18.99
N ALA A 653 12.12 -10.47 20.09
CA ALA A 653 13.20 -9.72 20.71
C ALA A 653 14.33 -10.65 21.21
N ALA A 654 13.99 -11.85 21.71
CA ALA A 654 14.97 -12.85 22.18
C ALA A 654 15.74 -13.50 21.03
N VAL A 655 15.06 -13.96 19.97
CA VAL A 655 15.73 -14.63 18.82
C VAL A 655 16.64 -13.68 18.05
N ARG A 656 16.25 -12.42 17.94
CA ARG A 656 17.08 -11.38 17.28
C ARG A 656 18.34 -11.04 18.07
N ALA A 657 18.22 -11.02 19.40
CA ALA A 657 19.34 -10.71 20.29
C ALA A 657 20.22 -11.94 20.61
N GLY A 658 19.68 -13.15 20.45
CA GLY A 658 20.32 -14.36 20.97
C GLY A 658 20.37 -14.42 22.49
N VAL A 659 19.46 -13.71 23.17
CA VAL A 659 19.38 -13.57 24.64
C VAL A 659 18.01 -14.06 25.11
N GLY A 660 17.98 -14.96 26.08
CA GLY A 660 16.76 -15.46 26.68
C GLY A 660 16.14 -14.48 27.68
N PHE A 661 15.12 -14.96 28.40
CA PHE A 661 14.44 -14.19 29.45
C PHE A 661 13.78 -15.10 30.49
N VAL A 662 13.52 -14.53 31.65
CA VAL A 662 12.65 -15.11 32.70
C VAL A 662 11.57 -14.11 33.01
N VAL A 663 10.32 -14.51 32.78
CA VAL A 663 9.10 -13.73 33.04
C VAL A 663 8.26 -14.47 34.07
N ASP A 664 7.91 -13.79 35.16
CA ASP A 664 7.22 -14.34 36.32
C ASP A 664 5.86 -13.67 36.63
N SER A 665 5.51 -12.64 35.85
CA SER A 665 4.33 -11.79 36.09
C SER A 665 3.37 -11.72 34.91
N VAL A 666 3.21 -12.85 34.16
CA VAL A 666 2.19 -13.03 33.12
C VAL A 666 1.25 -14.16 33.52
N ASP A 667 -0.01 -13.81 33.86
CA ASP A 667 -0.97 -14.73 34.43
C ASP A 667 -1.82 -15.41 33.33
N GLY A 668 -1.44 -16.63 32.96
CA GLY A 668 -2.19 -17.49 32.07
C GLY A 668 -2.04 -17.15 30.58
N HIS A 669 -2.58 -18.03 29.75
CA HIS A 669 -2.45 -17.93 28.29
C HIS A 669 -3.19 -16.73 27.68
N GLY A 670 -4.26 -16.25 28.34
CA GLY A 670 -4.96 -15.05 27.91
C GLY A 670 -4.04 -13.82 27.93
N ALA A 671 -3.35 -13.57 29.05
CA ALA A 671 -2.40 -12.46 29.17
C ALA A 671 -1.18 -12.63 28.24
N LEU A 672 -0.79 -13.90 27.96
CA LEU A 672 0.35 -14.23 27.12
C LEU A 672 0.09 -13.98 25.63
N PHE A 673 -1.07 -14.40 25.11
CA PHE A 673 -1.41 -14.38 23.68
C PHE A 673 -2.43 -13.31 23.27
N SER A 674 -2.89 -12.48 24.21
CA SER A 674 -3.79 -11.36 23.90
C SER A 674 -3.10 -10.34 23.00
N GLU A 675 -3.85 -9.82 22.04
CA GLU A 675 -3.42 -8.76 21.10
C GLU A 675 -4.13 -7.42 21.36
N GLY A 676 -4.41 -7.10 22.62
CA GLY A 676 -5.01 -5.79 22.97
C GLY A 676 -4.11 -4.63 22.57
N ALA A 677 -4.70 -3.56 22.04
CA ALA A 677 -3.97 -2.38 21.59
C ALA A 677 -3.22 -1.63 22.72
N SER A 678 -2.36 -0.70 22.36
CA SER A 678 -1.69 0.25 23.27
C SER A 678 -0.69 -0.38 24.24
N ARG A 679 -0.02 -1.46 23.83
CA ARG A 679 0.97 -2.15 24.68
C ARG A 679 2.33 -2.23 24.02
N VAL A 680 3.38 -2.01 24.80
CA VAL A 680 4.77 -2.01 24.35
C VAL A 680 5.64 -2.80 25.30
N LEU A 681 6.48 -3.68 24.76
CA LEU A 681 7.56 -4.35 25.48
C LEU A 681 8.77 -3.41 25.55
N LEU A 682 9.27 -3.18 26.76
CA LEU A 682 10.48 -2.37 27.00
C LEU A 682 11.56 -3.23 27.67
N CYS A 683 12.80 -3.13 27.17
CA CYS A 683 13.99 -3.63 27.83
C CYS A 683 14.79 -2.44 28.36
N VAL A 684 14.98 -2.35 29.67
CA VAL A 684 15.52 -1.19 30.36
C VAL A 684 16.77 -1.59 31.17
N ALA A 685 17.84 -0.79 31.08
CA ALA A 685 19.01 -1.00 31.90
C ALA A 685 18.69 -0.85 33.41
N PRO A 686 19.26 -1.69 34.30
CA PRO A 686 18.89 -1.68 35.73
C PRO A 686 19.05 -0.32 36.42
N ASP A 687 20.02 0.48 35.99
CA ASP A 687 20.31 1.82 36.51
C ASP A 687 19.35 2.90 36.00
N LEU A 688 18.61 2.63 34.92
CA LEU A 688 17.63 3.55 34.33
C LEU A 688 16.16 3.24 34.77
N VAL A 689 15.93 2.12 35.46
CA VAL A 689 14.58 1.67 35.84
C VAL A 689 13.80 2.77 36.60
N ALA A 690 14.43 3.40 37.60
CA ALA A 690 13.76 4.43 38.40
C ALA A 690 13.40 5.69 37.58
N GLU A 691 14.19 6.02 36.56
CA GLU A 691 13.89 7.13 35.66
C GLU A 691 12.72 6.79 34.74
N VAL A 692 12.71 5.59 34.12
CA VAL A 692 11.64 5.12 33.26
C VAL A 692 10.31 5.01 34.03
N ASP A 693 10.32 4.48 35.27
CA ASP A 693 9.15 4.45 36.15
C ASP A 693 8.62 5.86 36.44
N GLY A 694 9.52 6.82 36.70
CA GLY A 694 9.16 8.22 36.94
C GLY A 694 8.48 8.85 35.72
N ARG A 695 9.04 8.62 34.50
CA ARG A 695 8.48 9.13 33.23
C ARG A 695 7.09 8.52 32.96
N ALA A 696 6.92 7.22 33.16
CA ALA A 696 5.64 6.56 32.99
C ALA A 696 4.58 7.10 33.95
N ALA A 697 4.94 7.31 35.24
CA ALA A 697 4.07 7.90 36.22
C ALA A 697 3.66 9.35 35.88
N GLU A 698 4.59 10.17 35.41
CA GLU A 698 4.31 11.54 34.92
C GLU A 698 3.38 11.57 33.71
N ALA A 699 3.54 10.60 32.81
CA ALA A 699 2.68 10.44 31.62
C ALA A 699 1.33 9.79 31.93
N GLY A 700 1.12 9.27 33.16
CA GLY A 700 -0.09 8.53 33.53
C GLY A 700 -0.23 7.18 32.85
N VAL A 701 0.88 6.61 32.35
CA VAL A 701 0.91 5.32 31.67
C VAL A 701 1.22 4.20 32.67
N GLU A 702 0.42 3.13 32.65
CA GLU A 702 0.70 1.94 33.44
C GLU A 702 1.98 1.27 32.95
N LEU A 703 2.94 1.06 33.85
CA LEU A 703 4.19 0.37 33.56
C LEU A 703 4.33 -0.84 34.49
N ARG A 704 4.29 -2.04 33.91
CA ARG A 704 4.35 -3.28 34.68
C ARG A 704 5.66 -4.01 34.39
N ARG A 705 6.48 -4.20 35.42
CA ARG A 705 7.64 -5.09 35.31
C ARG A 705 7.15 -6.53 35.19
N ILE A 706 7.64 -7.25 34.20
CA ILE A 706 7.26 -8.62 33.90
C ILE A 706 8.39 -9.64 34.12
N GLY A 707 9.65 -9.20 34.17
CA GLY A 707 10.77 -10.11 34.30
C GLY A 707 12.11 -9.47 34.03
N GLU A 708 13.05 -10.30 33.60
CA GLU A 708 14.43 -9.92 33.29
C GLU A 708 14.97 -10.68 32.05
N ALA A 709 15.72 -10.01 31.20
CA ALA A 709 16.39 -10.59 30.03
C ALA A 709 17.70 -11.24 30.47
N GLY A 710 18.00 -12.43 29.98
CA GLY A 710 19.25 -13.13 30.22
C GLY A 710 19.18 -14.63 29.96
N GLY A 711 20.34 -15.26 29.89
CA GLY A 711 20.46 -16.68 29.67
C GLY A 711 20.16 -17.12 28.22
N ASP A 712 19.98 -18.42 28.06
CA ASP A 712 19.80 -19.10 26.77
C ASP A 712 18.41 -19.75 26.62
N ARG A 713 17.47 -19.45 27.53
CA ARG A 713 16.10 -19.98 27.52
C ARG A 713 15.08 -18.85 27.59
N MET A 714 13.97 -19.06 26.93
CA MET A 714 12.77 -18.24 27.01
C MET A 714 11.82 -18.90 28.02
N VAL A 715 11.69 -18.29 29.19
CA VAL A 715 10.88 -18.85 30.29
C VAL A 715 9.77 -17.87 30.65
N VAL A 716 8.51 -18.33 30.57
CA VAL A 716 7.37 -17.69 31.21
C VAL A 716 6.82 -18.67 32.25
N ASP A 717 6.85 -18.28 33.52
CA ASP A 717 6.62 -19.18 34.64
C ASP A 717 5.30 -19.97 34.50
N GLY A 718 5.43 -21.29 34.53
CA GLY A 718 4.30 -22.22 34.37
C GLY A 718 3.66 -22.29 32.99
N LEU A 719 4.13 -21.55 31.98
CA LEU A 719 3.56 -21.48 30.63
C LEU A 719 4.53 -21.87 29.51
N VAL A 720 5.72 -21.30 29.49
CA VAL A 720 6.70 -21.50 28.41
C VAL A 720 8.06 -21.84 28.98
N ASP A 721 8.75 -22.82 28.41
CA ASP A 721 10.14 -23.11 28.68
C ASP A 721 10.81 -23.70 27.42
N VAL A 722 11.34 -22.80 26.57
CA VAL A 722 11.92 -23.12 25.27
C VAL A 722 13.34 -22.58 25.18
N SER A 723 14.28 -23.32 24.58
CA SER A 723 15.61 -22.77 24.33
C SER A 723 15.59 -21.71 23.24
N VAL A 724 16.42 -20.66 23.38
CA VAL A 724 16.60 -19.66 22.31
C VAL A 724 17.06 -20.33 21.02
N ALA A 725 17.88 -21.38 21.09
CA ALA A 725 18.35 -22.13 19.92
C ALA A 725 17.21 -22.80 19.14
N ASP A 726 16.27 -23.46 19.85
CA ASP A 726 15.09 -24.09 19.22
C ASP A 726 14.17 -23.01 18.59
N ALA A 727 14.00 -21.87 19.28
CA ALA A 727 13.22 -20.76 18.78
C ALA A 727 13.85 -20.15 17.52
N VAL A 728 15.18 -19.95 17.49
CA VAL A 728 15.91 -19.46 16.30
C VAL A 728 15.76 -20.43 15.13
N ALA A 729 15.85 -21.75 15.37
CA ALA A 729 15.65 -22.73 14.32
C ALA A 729 14.21 -22.69 13.77
N ALA A 730 13.19 -22.68 14.65
CA ALA A 730 11.79 -22.58 14.24
C ALA A 730 11.50 -21.28 13.46
N TRP A 731 12.09 -20.18 13.90
CA TRP A 731 11.94 -18.87 13.30
C TRP A 731 12.54 -18.80 11.88
N ARG A 732 13.83 -19.16 11.73
CA ARG A 732 14.59 -19.00 10.47
C ARG A 732 14.23 -19.98 9.36
N ASP A 733 13.90 -21.21 9.72
CA ASP A 733 13.84 -22.29 8.73
C ASP A 733 12.50 -22.42 8.02
N ARG A 734 11.43 -21.82 8.54
CA ARG A 734 10.06 -22.07 8.05
C ARG A 734 9.86 -21.67 6.58
N ILE A 735 10.15 -20.44 6.19
CA ILE A 735 9.94 -19.97 4.82
C ILE A 735 10.95 -20.64 3.88
N PRO A 736 12.26 -20.65 4.14
CA PRO A 736 13.24 -21.34 3.28
C PRO A 736 12.93 -22.82 3.07
N ALA A 737 12.53 -23.54 4.12
CA ALA A 737 12.18 -24.95 4.02
C ALA A 737 10.94 -25.18 3.15
N ALA A 738 9.91 -24.33 3.28
CA ALA A 738 8.70 -24.42 2.48
C ALA A 738 8.95 -24.13 1.00
N LEU A 739 9.85 -23.21 0.68
CA LEU A 739 10.21 -22.82 -0.69
C LEU A 739 11.30 -23.72 -1.31
N GLY A 740 11.76 -24.75 -0.61
CA GLY A 740 12.80 -25.67 -1.12
C GLY A 740 14.19 -25.04 -1.24
N ALA A 741 14.40 -23.84 -0.73
CA ALA A 741 15.71 -23.24 -0.57
C ALA A 741 16.40 -23.95 0.60
N GLY A 742 17.47 -24.70 0.32
CA GLY A 742 18.27 -25.32 1.39
C GLY A 742 18.71 -24.22 2.37
N THR A 743 18.67 -24.53 3.68
CA THR A 743 19.16 -23.65 4.73
C THR A 743 20.53 -23.09 4.33
N ALA A 744 20.61 -21.79 4.10
CA ALA A 744 21.89 -21.12 3.91
C ALA A 744 22.69 -21.31 5.21
N GLN A 745 23.78 -22.06 5.12
CA GLN A 745 24.72 -22.30 6.21
C GLN A 745 25.43 -21.04 6.62
#